data_0cc3cde6b3a228c86552e4a456a72c6d
#
_entry.id   0cc3cde6b3a228c86552e4a456a72c6d
#
_cell.length_a   1.000
_cell.length_b   1.000
_cell.length_c   1.000
_cell.angle_alpha   90.00
_cell.angle_beta   90.00
_cell.angle_gamma   90.00
#
_symmetry.space_group_name_H-M   'P 1'
#
loop_
_entity.id
_entity.type
_entity.pdbx_description
1 polymer ?
#
loop_
_entity_poly.entity_id
_entity_poly.type
_entity_poly.pdbx_seq_one_letter_code
_entity_poly.pdbx_strand_id
1 'polypeptide(L)'
;MSIDKALFMDPPAQYRMNPMIHIWPEHDSRLFMEALKDYGFGGVVTNVYQEDGFTSNPKNLHRFSAIVQELEQSGLPYWVYDESGYPSGSGGGLVLREHPELEAKGLYMHRIITYTPREVRYRLDCESDRIVWAAKYQVDVSIPQDSIVRYETMQPVPFSDDSIRCELQACEVLYIFCQKPAYEGSHCTHNICSYDRYINVLNPDAVRRFIDLCYEPVEAAVPGVYAHAQAVFTDEPALQTFYVRPYEQWPYALLPWEARLPGIFRQMYGEDLYPLLPMLFEGTEVCWPARVKFYEMIGHVIGQSYTAQLRNWCRAHGGRFSGHYFGEEMLVDHVRSYGNMLSVQRQSDYPGMDILACWPEGYFPQDAKYVQMAARKCGSNGFMAEVCPFDNPEEFGKAPFDNLLATMGLNYISGVRTTQSYAEADFSAFGDGRFRDFLPRNQDMFGQVRKYFDRAQMRQLNAYVGRMGLLLDGLQNQCTTVLYFGIEDVQAKYTPKHDCEVGAQTIGCDLATLRLLRAMLDEGRDFLFADAEDLTEIARTGRLGGEEIRRILLPGLDVIRPEALAALRQLKKAGVCVLFAEKLPHIDALSGQQLQLAGEFEAVSVQEAVQIPDAQEAQFKTLSGPIVRQARYRTRDSKSMFFLLNPGRTESVVRLPGADARRCTVLDPFTGTITQERLNRDWTVPAVRGIFIIIEE
;
A
#
# COMPACT_ATOMS: atom_id res chain seq x y z
N MET A 1 28.66 17.39 3.91
CA MET A 1 27.56 18.33 3.66
C MET A 1 27.71 19.48 4.66
N SER A 2 28.19 20.65 4.21
CA SER A 2 27.96 21.82 5.04
C SER A 2 26.45 22.10 4.98
N ILE A 3 25.73 21.74 6.02
CA ILE A 3 24.29 22.01 6.10
C ILE A 3 24.14 23.53 6.11
N ASP A 4 23.45 24.05 5.11
CA ASP A 4 23.08 25.48 5.12
C ASP A 4 22.16 25.70 6.32
N LYS A 5 22.68 26.41 7.32
CA LYS A 5 21.96 26.67 8.57
C LYS A 5 20.68 27.47 8.32
N ALA A 6 20.66 28.37 7.34
CA ALA A 6 19.48 29.16 7.01
C ALA A 6 18.37 28.27 6.43
N LEU A 7 18.71 27.37 5.50
CA LEU A 7 17.77 26.40 4.93
C LEU A 7 17.28 25.39 5.99
N PHE A 8 18.13 25.00 6.94
CA PHE A 8 17.68 24.12 8.02
C PHE A 8 16.75 24.83 8.99
N MET A 9 16.99 26.09 9.31
CA MET A 9 16.10 26.87 10.18
C MET A 9 14.73 27.11 9.55
N ASP A 10 14.70 27.44 8.25
CA ASP A 10 13.48 27.68 7.48
C ASP A 10 13.48 26.82 6.20
N PRO A 11 13.07 25.53 6.28
CA PRO A 11 13.15 24.62 5.17
C PRO A 11 12.21 25.05 4.02
N PRO A 12 12.62 24.83 2.76
CA PRO A 12 11.80 25.13 1.58
C PRO A 12 10.40 24.48 1.66
N ALA A 13 9.42 25.14 1.06
CA ALA A 13 8.02 24.73 1.06
C ALA A 13 7.83 23.28 0.58
N GLN A 14 8.55 22.84 -0.45
CA GLN A 14 8.46 21.50 -1.03
C GLN A 14 8.72 20.34 -0.06
N TYR A 15 9.31 20.59 1.11
CA TYR A 15 9.55 19.58 2.15
C TYR A 15 8.52 19.62 3.28
N ARG A 16 7.59 20.58 3.26
CA ARG A 16 6.56 20.73 4.29
C ARG A 16 5.30 19.95 3.89
N MET A 17 4.36 19.79 4.81
CA MET A 17 3.11 19.09 4.55
C MET A 17 2.21 19.86 3.58
N ASN A 18 1.39 19.10 2.84
CA ASN A 18 0.37 19.62 1.94
C ASN A 18 -1.01 19.23 2.49
N PRO A 19 -1.87 20.18 2.87
CA PRO A 19 -3.23 19.84 3.28
C PRO A 19 -4.10 19.42 2.10
N MET A 20 -5.04 18.52 2.36
CA MET A 20 -6.09 18.10 1.41
C MET A 20 -7.21 19.15 1.43
N ILE A 21 -7.41 19.87 0.35
CA ILE A 21 -8.41 20.94 0.21
C ILE A 21 -9.34 20.62 -0.96
N HIS A 22 -10.39 19.88 -0.69
CA HIS A 22 -11.40 19.51 -1.70
C HIS A 22 -12.37 20.66 -2.00
N ILE A 23 -12.64 21.52 -1.01
CA ILE A 23 -13.54 22.66 -1.15
C ILE A 23 -12.79 23.92 -0.72
N TRP A 24 -12.76 24.89 -1.62
CA TRP A 24 -12.21 26.22 -1.35
C TRP A 24 -13.30 27.19 -0.89
N PRO A 25 -12.98 28.21 -0.08
CA PRO A 25 -13.91 29.27 0.24
C PRO A 25 -14.49 29.87 -1.06
N GLU A 26 -15.78 30.11 -1.09
CA GLU A 26 -16.47 30.66 -2.27
C GLU A 26 -15.93 32.04 -2.67
N HIS A 27 -15.63 32.83 -1.66
CA HIS A 27 -14.92 34.09 -1.76
C HIS A 27 -13.64 33.97 -0.93
N ASP A 28 -12.62 34.80 -1.19
CA ASP A 28 -11.38 34.82 -0.41
C ASP A 28 -10.45 33.60 -0.53
N SER A 29 -10.52 32.81 -1.63
CA SER A 29 -9.61 31.68 -1.86
C SER A 29 -8.14 32.10 -1.76
N ARG A 30 -7.78 33.24 -2.33
CA ARG A 30 -6.43 33.81 -2.23
C ARG A 30 -6.01 34.12 -0.80
N LEU A 31 -6.90 34.70 -0.01
CA LEU A 31 -6.63 34.97 1.39
C LEU A 31 -6.49 33.69 2.23
N PHE A 32 -7.23 32.64 1.86
CA PHE A 32 -7.08 31.32 2.46
C PHE A 32 -5.72 30.67 2.10
N MET A 33 -5.22 30.86 0.88
CA MET A 33 -3.86 30.43 0.51
C MET A 33 -2.78 31.18 1.35
N GLU A 34 -3.00 32.45 1.66
CA GLU A 34 -2.14 33.18 2.57
C GLU A 34 -2.19 32.62 4.00
N ALA A 35 -3.38 32.19 4.46
CA ALA A 35 -3.53 31.50 5.75
C ALA A 35 -2.77 30.17 5.78
N LEU A 36 -2.86 29.35 4.73
CA LEU A 36 -2.12 28.10 4.63
C LEU A 36 -0.60 28.32 4.73
N LYS A 37 -0.07 29.31 4.01
CA LYS A 37 1.35 29.71 4.11
C LYS A 37 1.72 30.21 5.50
N ASP A 38 0.85 31.01 6.12
CA ASP A 38 1.07 31.54 7.45
C ASP A 38 1.09 30.43 8.52
N TYR A 39 0.37 29.34 8.31
CA TYR A 39 0.41 28.11 9.14
C TYR A 39 1.56 27.16 8.77
N GLY A 40 2.38 27.54 7.78
CA GLY A 40 3.61 26.86 7.42
C GLY A 40 3.45 25.70 6.43
N PHE A 41 2.30 25.52 5.83
CA PHE A 41 2.09 24.50 4.80
C PHE A 41 2.94 24.75 3.54
N GLY A 42 3.33 23.67 2.88
CA GLY A 42 4.25 23.72 1.75
C GLY A 42 3.60 23.71 0.38
N GLY A 43 2.36 23.27 0.32
CA GLY A 43 1.55 23.15 -0.89
C GLY A 43 0.14 22.76 -0.53
N VAL A 44 -0.61 22.21 -1.47
CA VAL A 44 -1.96 21.69 -1.26
C VAL A 44 -2.21 20.47 -2.16
N VAL A 45 -3.14 19.60 -1.76
CA VAL A 45 -3.81 18.66 -2.66
C VAL A 45 -5.20 19.22 -2.93
N THR A 46 -5.59 19.34 -4.19
CA THR A 46 -6.89 19.89 -4.58
C THR A 46 -7.46 19.17 -5.80
N ASN A 47 -8.75 19.20 -5.97
CA ASN A 47 -9.45 18.57 -7.09
C ASN A 47 -10.49 19.51 -7.73
N VAL A 48 -11.05 19.05 -8.82
CA VAL A 48 -12.26 19.67 -9.40
C VAL A 48 -13.36 19.65 -8.33
N TYR A 49 -14.14 20.71 -8.29
CA TYR A 49 -15.14 20.91 -7.25
C TYR A 49 -16.15 19.76 -7.19
N GLN A 50 -16.45 19.29 -5.99
CA GLN A 50 -17.28 18.10 -5.72
C GLN A 50 -18.80 18.41 -5.77
N GLU A 51 -19.24 19.28 -6.69
CA GLU A 51 -20.67 19.48 -6.94
C GLU A 51 -21.18 18.55 -8.04
N ASP A 52 -22.49 18.43 -8.16
CA ASP A 52 -23.17 17.60 -9.15
C ASP A 52 -22.55 17.74 -10.54
N GLY A 53 -22.24 16.60 -11.14
CA GLY A 53 -21.69 16.52 -12.48
C GLY A 53 -20.17 16.55 -12.56
N PHE A 54 -19.42 16.70 -11.46
CA PHE A 54 -17.96 16.66 -11.41
C PHE A 54 -17.33 17.37 -12.63
N THR A 55 -16.48 16.67 -13.41
CA THR A 55 -15.85 17.23 -14.62
C THR A 55 -16.80 17.49 -15.79
N SER A 56 -18.00 16.89 -15.80
CA SER A 56 -19.02 17.20 -16.84
C SER A 56 -19.73 18.54 -16.58
N ASN A 57 -19.53 19.17 -15.42
CA ASN A 57 -20.10 20.47 -15.10
C ASN A 57 -19.09 21.59 -15.43
N PRO A 58 -19.37 22.43 -16.45
CA PRO A 58 -18.44 23.51 -16.82
C PRO A 58 -18.16 24.52 -15.70
N LYS A 59 -19.08 24.71 -14.74
CA LYS A 59 -18.87 25.59 -13.59
C LYS A 59 -17.79 25.05 -12.66
N ASN A 60 -17.76 23.74 -12.45
CA ASN A 60 -16.74 23.10 -11.61
C ASN A 60 -15.35 23.25 -12.23
N LEU A 61 -15.23 23.02 -13.54
CA LEU A 61 -13.98 23.22 -14.29
C LEU A 61 -13.53 24.67 -14.27
N HIS A 62 -14.45 25.63 -14.47
CA HIS A 62 -14.14 27.06 -14.42
C HIS A 62 -13.62 27.46 -13.02
N ARG A 63 -14.28 26.98 -11.96
CA ARG A 63 -13.85 27.26 -10.58
C ARG A 63 -12.48 26.65 -10.29
N PHE A 64 -12.26 25.40 -10.69
CA PHE A 64 -10.96 24.75 -10.54
C PHE A 64 -9.86 25.51 -11.28
N SER A 65 -10.13 25.96 -12.51
CA SER A 65 -9.21 26.81 -13.28
C SER A 65 -8.83 28.10 -12.53
N ALA A 66 -9.80 28.78 -11.93
CA ALA A 66 -9.53 29.97 -11.15
C ALA A 66 -8.65 29.68 -9.92
N ILE A 67 -8.92 28.57 -9.20
CA ILE A 67 -8.12 28.16 -8.05
C ILE A 67 -6.68 27.83 -8.46
N VAL A 68 -6.47 27.06 -9.54
CA VAL A 68 -5.12 26.73 -10.03
C VAL A 68 -4.35 28.00 -10.42
N GLN A 69 -4.97 28.94 -11.11
CA GLN A 69 -4.35 30.21 -11.46
C GLN A 69 -3.93 31.01 -10.21
N GLU A 70 -4.76 31.03 -9.18
CA GLU A 70 -4.42 31.69 -7.90
C GLU A 70 -3.29 30.97 -7.17
N LEU A 71 -3.24 29.62 -7.18
CA LEU A 71 -2.15 28.82 -6.61
C LEU A 71 -0.83 29.15 -7.29
N GLU A 72 -0.79 29.17 -8.63
CA GLU A 72 0.39 29.52 -9.40
C GLU A 72 0.86 30.95 -9.15
N GLN A 73 -0.06 31.93 -9.15
CA GLN A 73 0.24 33.32 -8.84
C GLN A 73 0.77 33.50 -7.40
N SER A 74 0.25 32.70 -6.47
CA SER A 74 0.69 32.73 -5.09
C SER A 74 2.02 32.00 -4.89
N GLY A 75 2.48 31.19 -5.87
CA GLY A 75 3.66 30.33 -5.75
C GLY A 75 3.46 29.20 -4.74
N LEU A 76 2.24 28.76 -4.48
CA LEU A 76 1.93 27.64 -3.62
C LEU A 76 1.86 26.36 -4.47
N PRO A 77 2.80 25.38 -4.30
CA PRO A 77 2.77 24.12 -5.02
C PRO A 77 1.46 23.38 -4.82
N TYR A 78 1.06 22.59 -5.82
CA TYR A 78 -0.18 21.82 -5.71
C TYR A 78 -0.05 20.41 -6.31
N TRP A 79 -0.92 19.52 -5.84
CA TRP A 79 -1.22 18.20 -6.37
C TRP A 79 -2.64 18.20 -6.90
N VAL A 80 -2.90 17.42 -7.93
CA VAL A 80 -4.25 17.25 -8.48
C VAL A 80 -4.81 15.92 -8.00
N TYR A 81 -5.85 15.96 -7.19
CA TYR A 81 -6.64 14.80 -6.79
C TYR A 81 -7.57 14.42 -7.95
N ASP A 82 -7.55 13.17 -8.39
CA ASP A 82 -8.09 12.75 -9.69
C ASP A 82 -9.58 12.39 -9.71
N GLU A 83 -10.24 12.43 -8.55
CA GLU A 83 -11.62 11.95 -8.39
C GLU A 83 -12.51 13.00 -7.70
N SER A 84 -13.81 12.77 -7.75
CA SER A 84 -14.83 13.48 -6.97
C SER A 84 -14.83 13.08 -5.49
N GLY A 85 -14.39 11.87 -5.19
CA GLY A 85 -14.22 11.26 -3.87
C GLY A 85 -13.49 9.92 -4.05
N TYR A 86 -13.41 9.09 -3.03
CA TYR A 86 -12.79 7.77 -3.13
C TYR A 86 -13.84 6.65 -3.29
N PRO A 87 -13.46 5.48 -3.84
CA PRO A 87 -12.21 5.20 -4.51
C PRO A 87 -12.12 5.84 -5.90
N SER A 88 -10.91 6.22 -6.32
CA SER A 88 -10.64 6.77 -7.64
C SER A 88 -10.96 5.78 -8.76
N GLY A 89 -11.50 6.31 -9.87
CA GLY A 89 -11.82 5.54 -11.08
C GLY A 89 -13.26 5.70 -11.56
N SER A 90 -14.19 6.10 -10.69
CA SER A 90 -15.61 6.28 -11.05
C SER A 90 -15.90 7.60 -11.77
N GLY A 91 -15.08 8.62 -11.54
CA GLY A 91 -15.30 9.97 -12.05
C GLY A 91 -16.62 10.57 -11.55
N GLY A 92 -16.94 10.41 -10.24
CA GLY A 92 -18.25 10.78 -9.71
C GLY A 92 -19.41 10.06 -10.39
N GLY A 93 -19.22 8.81 -10.81
CA GLY A 93 -20.21 7.98 -11.51
C GLY A 93 -20.30 8.23 -13.02
N LEU A 94 -19.51 9.15 -13.58
CA LEU A 94 -19.54 9.47 -15.01
C LEU A 94 -19.15 8.28 -15.90
N VAL A 95 -18.20 7.47 -15.46
CA VAL A 95 -17.64 6.37 -16.25
C VAL A 95 -18.72 5.34 -16.60
N LEU A 96 -19.57 4.97 -15.65
CA LEU A 96 -20.57 3.93 -15.81
C LEU A 96 -21.93 4.44 -16.30
N ARG A 97 -22.18 5.76 -16.34
CA ARG A 97 -23.49 6.35 -16.63
C ARG A 97 -24.12 5.85 -17.92
N GLU A 98 -23.34 5.72 -19.00
CA GLU A 98 -23.79 5.22 -20.31
C GLU A 98 -23.13 3.90 -20.70
N HIS A 99 -22.26 3.36 -19.85
CA HIS A 99 -21.43 2.18 -20.12
C HIS A 99 -21.43 1.22 -18.91
N PRO A 100 -22.60 0.67 -18.53
CA PRO A 100 -22.70 -0.26 -17.40
C PRO A 100 -21.91 -1.56 -17.62
N GLU A 101 -21.54 -1.90 -18.84
CA GLU A 101 -20.70 -3.05 -19.18
C GLU A 101 -19.26 -2.93 -18.63
N LEU A 102 -18.81 -1.70 -18.31
CA LEU A 102 -17.51 -1.40 -17.73
C LEU A 102 -17.46 -1.57 -16.20
N GLU A 103 -18.59 -1.92 -15.59
CA GLU A 103 -18.70 -2.19 -14.16
C GLU A 103 -17.83 -3.37 -13.74
N ALA A 104 -17.32 -3.32 -12.51
CA ALA A 104 -16.60 -4.42 -11.87
C ALA A 104 -17.45 -5.70 -11.85
N LYS A 105 -16.81 -6.81 -12.20
CA LYS A 105 -17.45 -8.13 -12.27
C LYS A 105 -16.77 -9.11 -11.31
N GLY A 106 -17.59 -9.97 -10.73
CA GLY A 106 -17.16 -11.10 -9.93
C GLY A 106 -17.56 -12.42 -10.56
N LEU A 107 -16.75 -13.43 -10.31
CA LEU A 107 -17.05 -14.82 -10.65
C LEU A 107 -17.43 -15.55 -9.36
N TYR A 108 -18.61 -16.17 -9.33
CA TYR A 108 -19.03 -17.02 -8.22
C TYR A 108 -19.21 -18.47 -8.70
N MET A 109 -19.23 -19.40 -7.75
CA MET A 109 -19.26 -20.83 -8.01
C MET A 109 -20.48 -21.49 -7.37
N HIS A 110 -21.23 -22.25 -8.17
CA HIS A 110 -22.17 -23.25 -7.67
C HIS A 110 -21.52 -24.63 -7.66
N ARG A 111 -21.71 -25.37 -6.57
CA ARG A 111 -21.23 -26.71 -6.36
C ARG A 111 -22.40 -27.66 -6.13
N ILE A 112 -22.59 -28.63 -7.03
CA ILE A 112 -23.66 -29.64 -6.95
C ILE A 112 -23.02 -31.00 -6.90
N ILE A 113 -23.06 -31.66 -5.75
CA ILE A 113 -22.56 -33.01 -5.53
C ILE A 113 -23.69 -34.01 -5.53
N THR A 114 -23.44 -35.22 -6.04
CA THR A 114 -24.41 -36.32 -5.94
C THR A 114 -23.73 -37.65 -5.58
N TYR A 115 -24.45 -38.45 -4.78
CA TYR A 115 -24.03 -39.79 -4.38
C TYR A 115 -24.82 -40.88 -5.12
N THR A 116 -25.80 -40.47 -5.91
CA THR A 116 -26.58 -41.36 -6.78
C THR A 116 -26.76 -40.71 -8.14
N PRO A 117 -26.85 -41.50 -9.24
CA PRO A 117 -27.06 -40.93 -10.56
C PRO A 117 -28.34 -40.08 -10.61
N ARG A 118 -28.21 -38.87 -11.19
CA ARG A 118 -29.37 -37.97 -11.41
C ARG A 118 -29.13 -37.00 -12.54
N GLU A 119 -30.21 -36.53 -13.15
CA GLU A 119 -30.19 -35.36 -14.03
C GLU A 119 -30.16 -34.07 -13.21
N VAL A 120 -29.28 -33.17 -13.56
CA VAL A 120 -29.20 -31.79 -13.05
C VAL A 120 -29.73 -30.85 -14.11
N ARG A 121 -30.67 -30.00 -13.71
CA ARG A 121 -31.14 -28.85 -14.50
C ARG A 121 -30.93 -27.62 -13.64
N TYR A 122 -30.10 -26.71 -14.11
CA TYR A 122 -29.78 -25.46 -13.44
C TYR A 122 -30.09 -24.30 -14.36
N ARG A 123 -30.68 -23.25 -13.84
CA ARG A 123 -30.94 -22.01 -14.55
C ARG A 123 -30.63 -20.82 -13.64
N LEU A 124 -30.02 -19.77 -14.21
CA LEU A 124 -29.78 -18.51 -13.51
C LEU A 124 -31.09 -17.81 -13.22
N ASP A 125 -31.19 -17.25 -11.99
CA ASP A 125 -32.38 -16.51 -11.57
C ASP A 125 -32.28 -14.99 -11.92
N CYS A 126 -31.07 -14.49 -12.24
CA CYS A 126 -30.80 -13.11 -12.53
C CYS A 126 -30.40 -12.91 -14.00
N GLU A 127 -31.06 -11.95 -14.69
CA GLU A 127 -30.78 -11.65 -16.11
C GLU A 127 -29.41 -11.01 -16.35
N SER A 128 -28.81 -10.40 -15.30
CA SER A 128 -27.47 -9.80 -15.37
C SER A 128 -26.35 -10.82 -15.34
N ASP A 129 -26.64 -12.04 -14.85
CA ASP A 129 -25.67 -13.10 -14.67
C ASP A 129 -25.45 -13.90 -15.95
N ARG A 130 -24.29 -14.51 -16.09
CA ARG A 130 -23.93 -15.39 -17.23
C ARG A 130 -23.12 -16.57 -16.73
N ILE A 131 -23.38 -17.77 -17.26
CA ILE A 131 -22.53 -18.92 -17.07
C ILE A 131 -21.29 -18.75 -17.96
N VAL A 132 -20.10 -18.85 -17.38
CA VAL A 132 -18.81 -18.70 -18.10
C VAL A 132 -18.09 -20.04 -18.26
N TRP A 133 -18.33 -20.97 -17.33
CA TRP A 133 -17.70 -22.30 -17.36
C TRP A 133 -18.49 -23.31 -16.54
N ALA A 134 -18.47 -24.56 -16.97
CA ALA A 134 -18.99 -25.68 -16.17
C ALA A 134 -18.20 -26.95 -16.46
N ALA A 135 -17.93 -27.71 -15.42
CA ALA A 135 -17.29 -29.02 -15.52
C ALA A 135 -17.70 -29.93 -14.37
N LYS A 136 -17.65 -31.25 -14.61
CA LYS A 136 -17.87 -32.25 -13.58
C LYS A 136 -16.58 -33.04 -13.29
N TYR A 137 -16.47 -33.54 -12.07
CA TYR A 137 -15.30 -34.19 -11.52
C TYR A 137 -15.75 -35.38 -10.67
N GLN A 138 -14.91 -36.42 -10.59
CA GLN A 138 -15.07 -37.47 -9.60
C GLN A 138 -14.68 -36.98 -8.21
N VAL A 139 -15.36 -37.48 -7.19
CA VAL A 139 -15.12 -37.18 -5.80
C VAL A 139 -14.77 -38.45 -5.05
N ASP A 140 -13.69 -38.42 -4.29
CA ASP A 140 -13.38 -39.45 -3.32
C ASP A 140 -14.23 -39.24 -2.07
N VAL A 141 -15.11 -40.20 -1.80
CA VAL A 141 -16.03 -40.17 -0.66
C VAL A 141 -15.56 -41.06 0.49
N SER A 142 -14.37 -41.60 0.43
CA SER A 142 -13.81 -42.47 1.48
C SER A 142 -13.66 -41.78 2.82
N ILE A 143 -13.63 -40.41 2.81
CA ILE A 143 -13.63 -39.55 3.99
C ILE A 143 -14.94 -38.75 4.02
N PRO A 144 -15.92 -39.15 4.86
CA PRO A 144 -17.27 -38.57 4.84
C PRO A 144 -17.38 -37.07 5.12
N GLN A 145 -16.37 -36.47 5.73
CA GLN A 145 -16.38 -35.05 6.10
C GLN A 145 -15.64 -34.14 5.08
N ASP A 146 -14.76 -34.70 4.25
CA ASP A 146 -14.00 -33.95 3.24
C ASP A 146 -14.04 -34.72 1.91
N SER A 147 -15.07 -34.46 1.11
CA SER A 147 -15.12 -34.98 -0.26
C SER A 147 -13.96 -34.42 -1.07
N ILE A 148 -12.94 -35.21 -1.33
CA ILE A 148 -11.75 -34.80 -2.09
C ILE A 148 -12.07 -34.85 -3.57
N VAL A 149 -12.00 -33.69 -4.23
CA VAL A 149 -12.18 -33.61 -5.69
C VAL A 149 -10.93 -34.11 -6.40
N ARG A 150 -11.16 -35.00 -7.38
CA ARG A 150 -10.11 -35.51 -8.24
C ARG A 150 -10.04 -34.66 -9.51
N TYR A 151 -9.24 -33.60 -9.44
CA TYR A 151 -9.18 -32.56 -10.49
C TYR A 151 -8.72 -33.11 -11.85
N GLU A 152 -7.95 -34.18 -11.86
CA GLU A 152 -7.51 -34.89 -13.07
C GLU A 152 -8.65 -35.60 -13.85
N THR A 153 -9.81 -35.77 -13.23
CA THR A 153 -11.00 -36.38 -13.83
C THR A 153 -11.94 -35.39 -14.52
N MET A 154 -11.52 -34.13 -14.69
CA MET A 154 -12.31 -33.07 -15.26
C MET A 154 -12.97 -33.43 -16.60
N GLN A 155 -14.27 -33.17 -16.68
CA GLN A 155 -15.07 -33.29 -17.91
C GLN A 155 -15.88 -32.00 -18.10
N PRO A 156 -15.61 -31.23 -19.16
CA PRO A 156 -16.41 -30.03 -19.46
C PRO A 156 -17.88 -30.42 -19.70
N VAL A 157 -18.78 -29.57 -19.25
CA VAL A 157 -20.23 -29.71 -19.42
C VAL A 157 -20.73 -28.60 -20.33
N PRO A 158 -21.46 -28.93 -21.42
CA PRO A 158 -22.08 -27.91 -22.29
C PRO A 158 -23.10 -27.09 -21.53
N PHE A 159 -23.15 -25.77 -21.82
CA PHE A 159 -24.07 -24.83 -21.20
C PHE A 159 -24.54 -23.77 -22.21
N SER A 160 -25.65 -23.08 -21.91
CA SER A 160 -26.02 -21.80 -22.49
C SER A 160 -25.68 -20.67 -21.53
N ASP A 161 -25.84 -19.41 -21.95
CA ASP A 161 -25.52 -18.26 -21.10
C ASP A 161 -26.27 -18.27 -19.76
N ASP A 162 -27.46 -18.88 -19.71
CA ASP A 162 -28.34 -18.86 -18.55
C ASP A 162 -28.66 -20.24 -17.95
N SER A 163 -28.30 -21.34 -18.62
CA SER A 163 -28.77 -22.66 -18.19
C SER A 163 -27.84 -23.81 -18.51
N ILE A 164 -27.98 -24.87 -17.73
CA ILE A 164 -27.21 -26.11 -17.85
C ILE A 164 -28.14 -27.31 -17.66
N ARG A 165 -27.89 -28.36 -18.45
CA ARG A 165 -28.53 -29.64 -18.29
C ARG A 165 -27.47 -30.74 -18.47
N CYS A 166 -27.27 -31.56 -17.45
CA CYS A 166 -26.33 -32.66 -17.53
C CYS A 166 -26.74 -33.82 -16.61
N GLU A 167 -26.23 -35.04 -16.94
CA GLU A 167 -26.33 -36.18 -16.06
C GLU A 167 -25.09 -36.31 -15.20
N LEU A 168 -25.27 -36.48 -13.90
CA LEU A 168 -24.22 -36.80 -12.94
C LEU A 168 -24.32 -38.27 -12.56
N GLN A 169 -23.18 -38.94 -12.54
CA GLN A 169 -23.06 -40.30 -12.01
C GLN A 169 -22.87 -40.26 -10.47
N ALA A 170 -22.89 -41.43 -9.83
CA ALA A 170 -22.59 -41.51 -8.40
C ALA A 170 -21.19 -40.95 -8.09
N CYS A 171 -21.05 -40.20 -7.01
CA CYS A 171 -19.80 -39.60 -6.57
C CYS A 171 -19.20 -38.63 -7.60
N GLU A 172 -20.05 -37.90 -8.32
CA GLU A 172 -19.64 -36.78 -9.16
C GLU A 172 -20.06 -35.43 -8.51
N VAL A 173 -19.23 -34.42 -8.74
CA VAL A 173 -19.52 -33.02 -8.44
C VAL A 173 -19.55 -32.22 -9.74
N LEU A 174 -20.56 -31.35 -9.90
CA LEU A 174 -20.65 -30.35 -10.94
C LEU A 174 -20.30 -28.98 -10.35
N TYR A 175 -19.35 -28.30 -10.96
CA TYR A 175 -19.08 -26.89 -10.72
C TYR A 175 -19.62 -26.06 -11.87
N ILE A 176 -20.33 -24.99 -11.53
CA ILE A 176 -20.86 -24.00 -12.46
C ILE A 176 -20.31 -22.66 -12.03
N PHE A 177 -19.58 -22.00 -12.92
CA PHE A 177 -19.00 -20.68 -12.69
C PHE A 177 -19.81 -19.62 -13.40
N CYS A 178 -20.30 -18.66 -12.65
CA CYS A 178 -21.18 -17.62 -13.14
C CYS A 178 -20.57 -16.25 -12.88
N GLN A 179 -20.57 -15.41 -13.92
CA GLN A 179 -20.21 -14.00 -13.83
C GLN A 179 -21.41 -13.19 -13.40
N LYS A 180 -21.20 -12.21 -12.53
CA LYS A 180 -22.20 -11.21 -12.14
C LYS A 180 -21.55 -9.84 -11.95
N PRO A 181 -22.33 -8.73 -11.95
CA PRO A 181 -21.85 -7.45 -11.42
C PRO A 181 -21.39 -7.60 -9.96
N ALA A 182 -20.22 -7.06 -9.64
CA ALA A 182 -19.62 -7.27 -8.32
C ALA A 182 -20.38 -6.58 -7.19
N TYR A 183 -21.13 -5.53 -7.50
CA TYR A 183 -21.78 -4.66 -6.51
C TYR A 183 -23.31 -4.64 -6.61
N GLU A 184 -23.91 -5.63 -7.21
CA GLU A 184 -25.37 -5.71 -7.36
C GLU A 184 -26.07 -5.62 -5.99
N GLY A 185 -26.92 -4.60 -5.83
CA GLY A 185 -27.63 -4.35 -4.58
C GLY A 185 -26.80 -3.77 -3.44
N SER A 186 -25.51 -3.48 -3.65
CA SER A 186 -24.63 -2.85 -2.67
C SER A 186 -23.79 -1.73 -3.30
N HIS A 187 -23.12 -0.94 -2.45
CA HIS A 187 -22.13 0.04 -2.86
C HIS A 187 -20.73 -0.44 -2.49
N CYS A 188 -19.74 -0.19 -3.35
CA CYS A 188 -18.38 -0.64 -3.06
C CYS A 188 -17.80 0.04 -1.82
N THR A 189 -18.05 1.32 -1.64
CA THR A 189 -17.69 2.09 -0.44
C THR A 189 -18.67 3.23 -0.26
N HIS A 190 -18.60 3.89 0.88
CA HIS A 190 -19.14 5.22 1.03
C HIS A 190 -18.29 6.22 0.23
N ASN A 191 -18.34 6.15 -1.10
CA ASN A 191 -17.87 7.28 -1.86
C ASN A 191 -18.67 8.51 -1.44
N ILE A 192 -17.99 9.53 -0.96
CA ILE A 192 -18.58 10.79 -0.47
C ILE A 192 -19.44 11.44 -1.53
N CYS A 193 -19.12 11.22 -2.80
CA CYS A 193 -19.66 11.95 -3.94
C CYS A 193 -20.59 11.15 -4.82
N SER A 194 -20.57 9.80 -4.75
CA SER A 194 -21.50 8.98 -5.52
C SER A 194 -21.82 7.67 -4.80
N TYR A 195 -23.07 7.24 -4.96
CA TYR A 195 -23.53 5.91 -4.57
C TYR A 195 -23.50 4.94 -5.76
N ASP A 196 -22.74 5.29 -6.79
CA ASP A 196 -22.68 4.53 -8.02
C ASP A 196 -21.81 3.28 -7.86
N ARG A 197 -22.05 2.33 -8.76
CA ARG A 197 -21.26 1.12 -8.87
C ARG A 197 -19.84 1.47 -9.32
N TYR A 198 -18.89 0.61 -9.01
CA TYR A 198 -17.48 0.86 -9.28
C TYR A 198 -17.03 0.25 -10.60
N ILE A 199 -16.02 0.86 -11.23
CA ILE A 199 -15.45 0.39 -12.50
C ILE A 199 -14.67 -0.92 -12.32
N ASN A 200 -14.55 -1.67 -13.42
CA ASN A 200 -13.65 -2.82 -13.44
C ASN A 200 -12.20 -2.36 -13.69
N VAL A 201 -11.42 -2.22 -12.63
CA VAL A 201 -9.99 -1.83 -12.71
C VAL A 201 -9.11 -2.84 -13.48
N LEU A 202 -9.61 -4.05 -13.71
CA LEU A 202 -8.98 -5.04 -14.60
C LEU A 202 -9.21 -4.72 -16.08
N ASN A 203 -10.18 -3.84 -16.40
CA ASN A 203 -10.56 -3.50 -17.76
C ASN A 203 -9.91 -2.19 -18.21
N PRO A 204 -8.91 -2.21 -19.11
CA PRO A 204 -8.25 -1.00 -19.58
C PRO A 204 -9.20 -0.03 -20.31
N ASP A 205 -10.33 -0.49 -20.86
CA ASP A 205 -11.30 0.39 -21.51
C ASP A 205 -12.07 1.22 -20.48
N ALA A 206 -12.37 0.64 -19.30
CA ALA A 206 -12.95 1.38 -18.18
C ALA A 206 -12.01 2.49 -17.68
N VAL A 207 -10.73 2.17 -17.53
CA VAL A 207 -9.72 3.15 -17.12
C VAL A 207 -9.45 4.19 -18.20
N ARG A 208 -9.46 3.81 -19.49
CA ARG A 208 -9.36 4.78 -20.59
C ARG A 208 -10.52 5.77 -20.53
N ARG A 209 -11.74 5.29 -20.31
CA ARG A 209 -12.91 6.16 -20.17
C ARG A 209 -12.81 7.08 -18.95
N PHE A 210 -12.25 6.61 -17.84
CA PHE A 210 -11.95 7.47 -16.68
C PHE A 210 -11.00 8.61 -17.09
N ILE A 211 -9.94 8.31 -17.84
CA ILE A 211 -9.03 9.33 -18.38
C ILE A 211 -9.80 10.34 -19.27
N ASP A 212 -10.60 9.84 -20.22
CA ASP A 212 -11.33 10.68 -21.16
C ASP A 212 -12.34 11.62 -20.48
N LEU A 213 -12.91 11.20 -19.36
CA LEU A 213 -13.93 11.96 -18.65
C LEU A 213 -13.39 12.80 -17.48
N CYS A 214 -12.26 12.45 -16.91
CA CYS A 214 -11.75 13.10 -15.69
C CYS A 214 -10.43 13.85 -15.92
N TYR A 215 -9.52 13.31 -16.73
CA TYR A 215 -8.21 13.93 -16.97
C TYR A 215 -8.22 14.87 -18.18
N GLU A 216 -8.73 14.41 -19.33
CA GLU A 216 -8.77 15.22 -20.56
C GLU A 216 -9.57 16.53 -20.40
N PRO A 217 -10.77 16.55 -19.76
CA PRO A 217 -11.49 17.80 -19.55
C PRO A 217 -10.77 18.77 -18.62
N VAL A 218 -10.03 18.28 -17.62
CA VAL A 218 -9.26 19.11 -16.71
C VAL A 218 -8.06 19.72 -17.41
N GLU A 219 -7.31 18.94 -18.21
CA GLU A 219 -6.23 19.47 -19.06
C GLU A 219 -6.73 20.48 -20.09
N ALA A 220 -7.88 20.22 -20.69
CA ALA A 220 -8.50 21.16 -21.65
C ALA A 220 -8.94 22.47 -20.99
N ALA A 221 -9.44 22.44 -19.75
CA ALA A 221 -9.84 23.61 -18.99
C ALA A 221 -8.66 24.41 -18.41
N VAL A 222 -7.58 23.73 -18.08
CA VAL A 222 -6.35 24.31 -17.50
C VAL A 222 -5.14 23.71 -18.19
N PRO A 223 -4.78 24.17 -19.39
CA PRO A 223 -3.69 23.60 -20.16
C PRO A 223 -2.36 23.61 -19.39
N GLY A 224 -1.72 22.44 -19.29
CA GLY A 224 -0.47 22.25 -18.56
C GLY A 224 -0.62 22.04 -17.05
N VAL A 225 -1.84 21.90 -16.54
CA VAL A 225 -2.08 21.69 -15.10
C VAL A 225 -1.29 20.50 -14.54
N TYR A 226 -1.22 19.42 -15.28
CA TYR A 226 -0.50 18.22 -14.84
C TYR A 226 1.01 18.36 -14.93
N ALA A 227 1.52 19.17 -15.86
CA ALA A 227 2.96 19.50 -15.96
C ALA A 227 3.42 20.41 -14.81
N HIS A 228 2.55 21.29 -14.34
CA HIS A 228 2.85 22.24 -13.27
C HIS A 228 2.59 21.65 -11.88
N ALA A 229 1.68 20.68 -11.74
CA ALA A 229 1.43 19.97 -10.51
C ALA A 229 2.67 19.17 -10.07
N GLN A 230 2.86 19.01 -8.76
CA GLN A 230 3.91 18.13 -8.23
C GLN A 230 3.67 16.67 -8.60
N ALA A 231 2.42 16.22 -8.53
CA ALA A 231 1.94 14.94 -9.03
C ALA A 231 0.39 14.93 -9.09
N VAL A 232 -0.16 13.89 -9.71
CA VAL A 232 -1.57 13.49 -9.58
C VAL A 232 -1.68 12.57 -8.38
N PHE A 233 -2.75 12.71 -7.62
CA PHE A 233 -3.08 11.89 -6.47
C PHE A 233 -4.31 11.04 -6.79
N THR A 234 -4.14 9.71 -6.81
CA THR A 234 -5.22 8.72 -6.90
C THR A 234 -5.45 8.09 -5.53
N ASP A 235 -6.71 7.79 -5.22
CA ASP A 235 -7.19 7.40 -3.89
C ASP A 235 -7.85 6.02 -3.92
N GLU A 236 -7.25 5.03 -3.28
CA GLU A 236 -7.75 3.67 -3.02
C GLU A 236 -8.38 2.89 -4.21
N PRO A 237 -7.92 3.02 -5.46
CA PRO A 237 -8.47 2.19 -6.53
C PRO A 237 -8.20 0.71 -6.27
N ALA A 238 -9.24 -0.11 -6.13
CA ALA A 238 -9.11 -1.50 -5.72
C ALA A 238 -10.18 -2.39 -6.36
N LEU A 239 -10.00 -3.71 -6.30
CA LEU A 239 -11.00 -4.67 -6.74
C LEU A 239 -12.29 -4.61 -5.92
N GLN A 240 -12.17 -4.43 -4.63
CA GLN A 240 -13.24 -4.23 -3.64
C GLN A 240 -14.37 -5.28 -3.65
N THR A 241 -14.13 -6.45 -4.22
CA THR A 241 -15.11 -7.55 -4.31
C THR A 241 -15.52 -8.12 -2.94
N PHE A 242 -14.80 -7.76 -1.88
CA PHE A 242 -15.07 -8.15 -0.49
C PHE A 242 -15.56 -6.98 0.37
N TYR A 243 -15.52 -5.75 -0.13
CA TYR A 243 -15.89 -4.54 0.61
C TYR A 243 -17.41 -4.32 0.59
N VAL A 244 -18.11 -5.32 1.08
CA VAL A 244 -19.57 -5.28 1.27
C VAL A 244 -19.83 -4.84 2.70
N ARG A 245 -20.85 -3.99 2.90
CA ARG A 245 -21.25 -3.60 4.25
C ARG A 245 -21.54 -4.85 5.10
N PRO A 246 -21.13 -4.88 6.38
CA PRO A 246 -21.26 -6.07 7.23
C PRO A 246 -22.69 -6.63 7.37
N TYR A 247 -23.71 -5.84 7.05
CA TYR A 247 -25.13 -6.23 7.10
C TYR A 247 -25.72 -6.59 5.72
N GLU A 248 -24.96 -6.43 4.64
CA GLU A 248 -25.35 -6.84 3.31
C GLU A 248 -24.54 -8.09 2.96
N GLN A 249 -25.05 -9.25 3.35
CA GLN A 249 -24.36 -10.51 3.06
C GLN A 249 -24.53 -10.87 1.58
N TRP A 250 -23.44 -10.99 0.87
CA TRP A 250 -23.42 -11.63 -0.43
C TRP A 250 -23.72 -13.13 -0.25
N PRO A 251 -24.63 -13.70 -1.03
CA PRO A 251 -24.88 -15.13 -0.97
C PRO A 251 -23.72 -15.95 -1.54
N TYR A 252 -22.77 -15.33 -2.21
CA TYR A 252 -21.67 -15.98 -2.91
C TYR A 252 -20.32 -15.33 -2.59
N ALA A 253 -19.30 -16.18 -2.49
CA ALA A 253 -17.92 -15.74 -2.56
C ALA A 253 -17.57 -15.33 -4.00
N LEU A 254 -16.90 -14.19 -4.18
CA LEU A 254 -16.57 -13.64 -5.49
C LEU A 254 -15.05 -13.63 -5.72
N LEU A 255 -14.64 -14.14 -6.88
CA LEU A 255 -13.33 -13.82 -7.47
C LEU A 255 -13.47 -12.61 -8.38
N PRO A 256 -12.47 -11.71 -8.47
CA PRO A 256 -12.46 -10.66 -9.48
C PRO A 256 -12.43 -11.26 -10.88
N TRP A 257 -13.21 -10.69 -11.79
CA TRP A 257 -13.34 -11.27 -13.12
C TRP A 257 -13.34 -10.23 -14.25
N GLU A 258 -12.68 -10.63 -15.33
CA GLU A 258 -12.68 -9.94 -16.62
C GLU A 258 -12.50 -10.97 -17.73
N ALA A 259 -13.22 -10.82 -18.83
CA ALA A 259 -13.29 -11.82 -19.89
C ALA A 259 -11.94 -12.13 -20.56
N ARG A 260 -10.96 -11.22 -20.48
CA ARG A 260 -9.59 -11.43 -21.03
C ARG A 260 -8.68 -12.25 -20.12
N LEU A 261 -9.03 -12.45 -18.84
CA LEU A 261 -8.15 -13.16 -17.88
C LEU A 261 -7.72 -14.55 -18.34
N PRO A 262 -8.58 -15.42 -18.92
CA PRO A 262 -8.14 -16.73 -19.42
C PRO A 262 -7.08 -16.64 -20.52
N GLY A 263 -7.19 -15.65 -21.41
CA GLY A 263 -6.19 -15.40 -22.45
C GLY A 263 -4.85 -14.93 -21.88
N ILE A 264 -4.90 -13.99 -20.92
CA ILE A 264 -3.71 -13.47 -20.24
C ILE A 264 -3.03 -14.59 -19.43
N PHE A 265 -3.81 -15.40 -18.69
CA PHE A 265 -3.28 -16.52 -17.92
C PHE A 265 -2.52 -17.52 -18.81
N ARG A 266 -3.11 -17.86 -19.96
CA ARG A 266 -2.47 -18.73 -20.96
C ARG A 266 -1.17 -18.12 -21.52
N GLN A 267 -1.16 -16.81 -21.74
CA GLN A 267 0.05 -16.10 -22.20
C GLN A 267 1.15 -16.13 -21.13
N MET A 268 0.81 -15.94 -19.85
CA MET A 268 1.78 -15.90 -18.76
C MET A 268 2.33 -17.27 -18.37
N TYR A 269 1.48 -18.29 -18.36
CA TYR A 269 1.83 -19.60 -17.78
C TYR A 269 1.78 -20.78 -18.77
N GLY A 270 1.25 -20.56 -19.99
CA GLY A 270 1.06 -21.64 -20.95
C GLY A 270 -0.07 -22.62 -20.61
N GLU A 271 -0.88 -22.30 -19.60
CA GLU A 271 -1.93 -23.14 -19.04
C GLU A 271 -3.32 -22.54 -19.29
N ASP A 272 -4.36 -23.39 -19.29
CA ASP A 272 -5.74 -22.95 -19.36
C ASP A 272 -6.27 -22.61 -17.95
N LEU A 273 -6.89 -21.45 -17.78
CA LEU A 273 -7.44 -21.02 -16.48
C LEU A 273 -8.70 -21.79 -16.11
N TYR A 274 -9.56 -22.13 -17.07
CA TYR A 274 -10.88 -22.71 -16.79
C TYR A 274 -10.82 -24.00 -15.96
N PRO A 275 -9.94 -25.00 -16.25
CA PRO A 275 -9.81 -26.20 -15.43
C PRO A 275 -9.35 -25.92 -13.99
N LEU A 276 -8.71 -24.78 -13.74
CA LEU A 276 -8.17 -24.40 -12.44
C LEU A 276 -9.18 -23.64 -11.57
N LEU A 277 -10.30 -23.18 -12.14
CA LEU A 277 -11.28 -22.34 -11.40
C LEU A 277 -11.76 -22.97 -10.09
N PRO A 278 -12.10 -24.28 -9.98
CA PRO A 278 -12.51 -24.84 -8.69
C PRO A 278 -11.43 -24.70 -7.62
N MET A 279 -10.14 -24.82 -8.01
CA MET A 279 -9.00 -24.74 -7.10
C MET A 279 -8.83 -23.34 -6.48
N LEU A 280 -9.42 -22.31 -7.09
CA LEU A 280 -9.35 -20.94 -6.58
C LEU A 280 -10.33 -20.70 -5.42
N PHE A 281 -11.40 -21.49 -5.34
CA PHE A 281 -12.43 -21.36 -4.30
C PHE A 281 -12.26 -22.36 -3.15
N GLU A 282 -11.76 -23.56 -3.43
CA GLU A 282 -11.67 -24.62 -2.44
C GLU A 282 -10.47 -25.54 -2.69
N GLY A 283 -10.25 -26.49 -1.80
CA GLY A 283 -9.23 -27.52 -1.93
C GLY A 283 -8.01 -27.32 -1.04
N THR A 284 -7.15 -28.34 -1.04
CA THR A 284 -5.95 -28.46 -0.20
C THR A 284 -4.70 -27.87 -0.88
N GLU A 285 -3.53 -28.24 -0.40
CA GLU A 285 -2.22 -27.79 -0.90
C GLU A 285 -2.02 -28.02 -2.40
N VAL A 286 -2.67 -29.02 -3.00
CA VAL A 286 -2.62 -29.27 -4.44
C VAL A 286 -3.16 -28.10 -5.26
N CYS A 287 -3.99 -27.22 -4.66
CA CYS A 287 -4.58 -26.04 -5.30
C CYS A 287 -3.71 -24.78 -5.20
N TRP A 288 -2.70 -24.77 -4.33
CA TRP A 288 -1.91 -23.60 -4.05
C TRP A 288 -1.20 -22.99 -5.27
N PRO A 289 -0.59 -23.78 -6.17
CA PRO A 289 0.05 -23.22 -7.37
C PRO A 289 -0.93 -22.47 -8.29
N ALA A 290 -2.16 -22.97 -8.42
CA ALA A 290 -3.19 -22.30 -9.22
C ALA A 290 -3.55 -20.94 -8.63
N ARG A 291 -3.68 -20.84 -7.32
CA ARG A 291 -3.97 -19.58 -6.60
C ARG A 291 -2.83 -18.57 -6.72
N VAL A 292 -1.57 -19.01 -6.49
CA VAL A 292 -0.40 -18.14 -6.66
C VAL A 292 -0.36 -17.56 -8.07
N LYS A 293 -0.50 -18.39 -9.10
CA LYS A 293 -0.53 -17.95 -10.50
C LYS A 293 -1.67 -16.98 -10.77
N PHE A 294 -2.87 -17.26 -10.26
CA PHE A 294 -4.04 -16.43 -10.48
C PHE A 294 -3.87 -15.04 -9.84
N TYR A 295 -3.53 -14.97 -8.55
CA TYR A 295 -3.38 -13.69 -7.87
C TYR A 295 -2.20 -12.88 -8.37
N GLU A 296 -1.11 -13.51 -8.78
CA GLU A 296 0.00 -12.82 -9.44
C GLU A 296 -0.42 -12.20 -10.77
N MET A 297 -1.20 -12.94 -11.59
CA MET A 297 -1.79 -12.40 -12.81
C MET A 297 -2.72 -11.21 -12.52
N ILE A 298 -3.56 -11.29 -11.49
CA ILE A 298 -4.45 -10.18 -11.11
C ILE A 298 -3.63 -8.92 -10.80
N GLY A 299 -2.58 -9.02 -10.00
CA GLY A 299 -1.71 -7.88 -9.70
C GLY A 299 -1.03 -7.29 -10.94
N HIS A 300 -0.57 -8.16 -11.84
CA HIS A 300 -0.03 -7.72 -13.12
C HIS A 300 -1.07 -6.96 -13.96
N VAL A 301 -2.28 -7.51 -14.08
CA VAL A 301 -3.34 -6.90 -14.91
C VAL A 301 -3.75 -5.54 -14.36
N ILE A 302 -3.99 -5.39 -13.04
CA ILE A 302 -4.33 -4.09 -12.44
C ILE A 302 -3.18 -3.10 -12.65
N GLY A 303 -1.94 -3.53 -12.39
CA GLY A 303 -0.77 -2.68 -12.58
C GLY A 303 -0.66 -2.13 -14.00
N GLN A 304 -1.04 -2.91 -15.01
CA GLN A 304 -1.02 -2.48 -16.42
C GLN A 304 -2.27 -1.69 -16.82
N SER A 305 -3.46 -2.15 -16.45
CA SER A 305 -4.72 -1.54 -16.88
C SER A 305 -5.00 -0.21 -16.18
N TYR A 306 -4.68 -0.10 -14.89
CA TYR A 306 -4.94 1.11 -14.09
C TYR A 306 -3.67 1.95 -13.94
N THR A 307 -2.73 1.53 -13.11
CA THR A 307 -1.61 2.37 -12.68
C THR A 307 -0.69 2.78 -13.83
N ALA A 308 -0.26 1.82 -14.65
CA ALA A 308 0.64 2.13 -15.78
C ALA A 308 -0.05 2.99 -16.85
N GLN A 309 -1.35 2.78 -17.09
CA GLN A 309 -2.10 3.56 -18.06
C GLN A 309 -2.22 5.03 -17.62
N LEU A 310 -2.62 5.28 -16.36
CA LEU A 310 -2.70 6.62 -15.79
C LEU A 310 -1.32 7.30 -15.73
N ARG A 311 -0.29 6.59 -15.24
CA ARG A 311 1.07 7.10 -15.25
C ARG A 311 1.55 7.50 -16.65
N ASN A 312 1.30 6.67 -17.65
CA ASN A 312 1.74 6.94 -19.02
C ASN A 312 1.02 8.16 -19.59
N TRP A 313 -0.26 8.32 -19.28
CA TRP A 313 -1.01 9.53 -19.66
C TRP A 313 -0.43 10.77 -18.96
N CYS A 314 -0.21 10.73 -17.64
CA CYS A 314 0.40 11.83 -16.89
C CYS A 314 1.77 12.22 -17.47
N ARG A 315 2.64 11.24 -17.74
CA ARG A 315 3.95 11.49 -18.33
C ARG A 315 3.87 12.13 -19.74
N ALA A 316 2.89 11.73 -20.55
CA ALA A 316 2.66 12.33 -21.87
C ALA A 316 2.26 13.81 -21.78
N HIS A 317 1.68 14.22 -20.63
CA HIS A 317 1.31 15.61 -20.33
C HIS A 317 2.32 16.32 -19.41
N GLY A 318 3.53 15.78 -19.26
CA GLY A 318 4.63 16.38 -18.48
C GLY A 318 4.49 16.21 -16.96
N GLY A 319 3.46 15.48 -16.50
CA GLY A 319 3.17 15.25 -15.08
C GLY A 319 3.73 13.93 -14.52
N ARG A 320 3.46 13.68 -13.25
CA ARG A 320 3.79 12.44 -12.54
C ARG A 320 2.53 11.86 -11.89
N PHE A 321 2.46 10.54 -11.84
CA PHE A 321 1.37 9.81 -11.20
C PHE A 321 1.77 9.30 -9.83
N SER A 322 0.91 9.51 -8.83
CA SER A 322 1.07 9.15 -7.44
C SER A 322 -0.28 8.75 -6.84
N GLY A 323 -0.30 8.49 -5.55
CA GLY A 323 -1.47 8.11 -4.76
C GLY A 323 -1.18 6.91 -3.89
N HIS A 324 -2.18 6.44 -3.19
CA HIS A 324 -2.10 5.27 -2.33
C HIS A 324 -3.15 4.23 -2.70
N TYR A 325 -3.13 3.10 -2.00
CA TYR A 325 -3.95 1.95 -2.32
C TYR A 325 -4.61 1.41 -1.06
N PHE A 326 -5.71 0.70 -1.20
CA PHE A 326 -6.51 0.23 -0.07
C PHE A 326 -5.86 -0.95 0.66
N GLY A 327 -5.64 -0.85 1.97
CA GLY A 327 -5.22 -1.95 2.83
C GLY A 327 -3.73 -2.30 2.71
N GLU A 328 -2.86 -1.28 2.75
CA GLU A 328 -1.41 -1.48 2.71
C GLU A 328 -0.87 -2.26 3.91
N GLU A 329 -1.59 -2.30 5.02
CA GLU A 329 -1.14 -2.83 6.31
C GLU A 329 -0.95 -4.34 6.34
N MET A 330 -1.73 -5.08 5.54
CA MET A 330 -1.80 -6.54 5.63
C MET A 330 -1.58 -7.20 4.28
N LEU A 331 -0.70 -8.22 4.22
CA LEU A 331 -0.48 -8.97 2.98
C LEU A 331 -1.76 -9.65 2.47
N VAL A 332 -2.69 -9.99 3.36
CA VAL A 332 -3.99 -10.53 2.96
C VAL A 332 -4.82 -9.50 2.18
N ASP A 333 -4.73 -8.22 2.55
CA ASP A 333 -5.39 -7.13 1.82
C ASP A 333 -4.71 -6.85 0.48
N HIS A 334 -3.37 -6.99 0.43
CA HIS A 334 -2.64 -6.97 -0.84
C HIS A 334 -3.14 -8.03 -1.83
N VAL A 335 -3.46 -9.24 -1.34
CA VAL A 335 -3.95 -10.33 -2.19
C VAL A 335 -5.40 -10.11 -2.59
N ARG A 336 -6.30 -9.86 -1.63
CA ARG A 336 -7.74 -9.78 -1.92
C ARG A 336 -8.12 -8.54 -2.73
N SER A 337 -7.40 -7.42 -2.55
CA SER A 337 -7.69 -6.15 -3.23
C SER A 337 -6.94 -5.99 -4.54
N TYR A 338 -5.79 -6.67 -4.71
CA TYR A 338 -4.90 -6.46 -5.86
C TYR A 338 -4.27 -7.73 -6.41
N GLY A 339 -4.44 -8.88 -5.78
CA GLY A 339 -3.66 -10.08 -6.10
C GLY A 339 -2.20 -9.97 -5.67
N ASN A 340 -1.54 -8.87 -6.02
CA ASN A 340 -0.21 -8.47 -5.56
C ASN A 340 -0.09 -6.94 -5.63
N MET A 341 -0.25 -6.25 -4.51
CA MET A 341 -0.20 -4.78 -4.44
C MET A 341 1.14 -4.21 -4.90
N LEU A 342 2.25 -4.88 -4.61
CA LEU A 342 3.57 -4.46 -5.08
C LEU A 342 3.63 -4.33 -6.61
N SER A 343 3.02 -5.28 -7.34
CA SER A 343 2.94 -5.26 -8.80
C SER A 343 2.15 -4.06 -9.33
N VAL A 344 1.24 -3.52 -8.53
CA VAL A 344 0.44 -2.33 -8.84
C VAL A 344 1.21 -1.06 -8.49
N GLN A 345 1.67 -0.93 -7.26
CA GLN A 345 2.35 0.27 -6.75
C GLN A 345 3.66 0.58 -7.50
N ARG A 346 4.43 -0.45 -7.87
CA ARG A 346 5.68 -0.28 -8.64
C ARG A 346 5.50 0.33 -10.03
N GLN A 347 4.26 0.43 -10.50
CA GLN A 347 3.94 1.11 -11.76
C GLN A 347 3.73 2.62 -11.60
N SER A 348 3.64 3.16 -10.39
CA SER A 348 3.57 4.60 -10.12
C SER A 348 4.90 5.31 -10.39
N ASP A 349 4.87 6.64 -10.53
CA ASP A 349 6.08 7.47 -10.51
C ASP A 349 6.54 7.75 -9.07
N TYR A 350 5.58 7.85 -8.15
CA TYR A 350 5.81 8.17 -6.75
C TYR A 350 4.74 7.46 -5.92
N PRO A 351 4.99 6.23 -5.45
CA PRO A 351 3.98 5.46 -4.71
C PRO A 351 3.64 6.11 -3.38
N GLY A 352 2.56 5.65 -2.76
CA GLY A 352 2.10 6.20 -1.50
C GLY A 352 1.41 5.19 -0.61
N MET A 353 1.07 5.64 0.60
CA MET A 353 0.29 4.93 1.59
C MET A 353 -0.65 5.88 2.32
N ASP A 354 -1.70 5.34 2.94
CA ASP A 354 -2.55 6.06 3.89
C ASP A 354 -2.22 5.65 5.34
N ILE A 355 -2.25 6.60 6.26
CA ILE A 355 -2.01 6.41 7.68
C ILE A 355 -3.21 6.92 8.48
N LEU A 356 -4.07 5.99 8.87
CA LEU A 356 -5.25 6.27 9.70
C LEU A 356 -4.92 6.20 11.20
N ALA A 357 -3.99 5.33 11.60
CA ALA A 357 -3.55 5.13 12.97
C ALA A 357 -2.40 6.09 13.33
N CYS A 358 -2.74 7.35 13.60
CA CYS A 358 -1.78 8.43 13.83
C CYS A 358 -1.32 8.56 15.29
N TRP A 359 -0.99 7.47 15.96
CA TRP A 359 -0.38 7.46 17.32
C TRP A 359 0.65 6.31 17.42
N PRO A 360 1.70 6.47 18.24
CA PRO A 360 2.85 5.54 18.22
C PRO A 360 2.51 4.08 18.46
N GLU A 361 1.56 3.82 19.36
CA GLU A 361 1.18 2.47 19.77
C GLU A 361 0.28 1.75 18.75
N GLY A 362 -0.41 2.51 17.91
CA GLY A 362 -1.26 2.00 16.82
C GLY A 362 -0.61 2.02 15.43
N TYR A 363 0.57 2.61 15.30
CA TYR A 363 1.24 2.73 14.02
C TYR A 363 1.66 1.38 13.45
N PHE A 364 1.40 1.16 12.18
CA PHE A 364 1.74 -0.05 11.43
C PHE A 364 3.03 0.15 10.63
N PRO A 365 4.21 -0.23 11.16
CA PRO A 365 5.48 0.03 10.49
C PRO A 365 5.69 -0.77 9.20
N GLN A 366 4.93 -1.84 8.98
CA GLN A 366 4.99 -2.65 7.77
C GLN A 366 4.54 -1.90 6.53
N ASP A 367 3.51 -1.04 6.62
CA ASP A 367 2.97 -0.26 5.50
C ASP A 367 4.07 0.52 4.80
N ALA A 368 4.74 1.37 5.57
CA ALA A 368 5.85 2.17 5.09
C ALA A 368 6.98 1.32 4.49
N LYS A 369 7.23 0.12 5.04
CA LYS A 369 8.26 -0.79 4.55
C LYS A 369 7.87 -1.49 3.24
N TYR A 370 6.59 -1.82 3.06
CA TYR A 370 6.08 -2.35 1.79
C TYR A 370 6.13 -1.29 0.69
N VAL A 371 5.68 -0.07 0.99
CA VAL A 371 5.73 1.04 0.02
C VAL A 371 7.16 1.47 -0.27
N GLN A 372 8.08 1.42 0.71
CA GLN A 372 9.51 1.63 0.49
C GLN A 372 10.07 0.65 -0.56
N MET A 373 9.64 -0.62 -0.54
CA MET A 373 10.02 -1.60 -1.56
C MET A 373 9.49 -1.20 -2.94
N ALA A 374 8.21 -0.77 -3.04
CA ALA A 374 7.62 -0.30 -4.28
C ALA A 374 8.37 0.93 -4.83
N ALA A 375 8.68 1.90 -3.97
CA ALA A 375 9.44 3.10 -4.33
C ALA A 375 10.83 2.76 -4.90
N ARG A 376 11.54 1.83 -4.26
CA ARG A 376 12.83 1.35 -4.78
C ARG A 376 12.69 0.70 -6.17
N LYS A 377 11.66 -0.12 -6.38
CA LYS A 377 11.42 -0.81 -7.65
C LYS A 377 11.02 0.14 -8.80
N CYS A 378 10.30 1.22 -8.53
CA CYS A 378 10.00 2.23 -9.55
C CYS A 378 11.10 3.28 -9.72
N GLY A 379 12.17 3.22 -8.92
CA GLY A 379 13.31 4.16 -8.98
C GLY A 379 13.04 5.50 -8.30
N SER A 380 12.03 5.58 -7.43
CA SER A 380 11.73 6.78 -6.65
C SER A 380 12.64 6.92 -5.43
N ASN A 381 13.03 8.15 -5.10
CA ASN A 381 13.81 8.48 -3.90
C ASN A 381 12.92 8.71 -2.66
N GLY A 382 11.91 7.92 -2.48
CA GLY A 382 10.94 8.02 -1.40
C GLY A 382 9.53 7.88 -1.93
N PHE A 383 8.59 8.08 -1.04
CA PHE A 383 7.16 7.92 -1.31
C PHE A 383 6.34 8.93 -0.49
N MET A 384 5.09 9.09 -0.85
CA MET A 384 4.18 9.96 -0.10
C MET A 384 3.45 9.17 0.99
N ALA A 385 3.01 9.87 2.05
CA ALA A 385 2.01 9.38 2.98
C ALA A 385 0.85 10.37 3.04
N GLU A 386 -0.36 9.87 2.89
CA GLU A 386 -1.54 10.53 3.42
C GLU A 386 -1.57 10.33 4.92
N VAL A 387 -1.91 11.36 5.69
CA VAL A 387 -1.99 11.30 7.15
C VAL A 387 -3.36 11.78 7.58
N CYS A 388 -4.14 10.83 8.05
CA CYS A 388 -5.57 10.97 8.26
C CYS A 388 -5.95 10.36 9.62
N PRO A 389 -5.95 11.10 10.73
CA PRO A 389 -6.12 10.55 12.08
C PRO A 389 -7.56 10.11 12.37
N PHE A 390 -8.12 9.24 11.55
CA PHE A 390 -9.51 8.78 11.65
C PHE A 390 -9.69 7.48 12.42
N ASP A 391 -8.68 6.61 12.41
CA ASP A 391 -8.71 5.41 13.20
C ASP A 391 -8.52 5.75 14.69
N ASN A 392 -9.40 5.24 15.53
CA ASN A 392 -9.43 5.47 16.96
C ASN A 392 -9.20 6.95 17.40
N PRO A 393 -10.15 7.85 17.12
CA PRO A 393 -10.05 9.27 17.44
C PRO A 393 -9.82 9.59 18.92
N GLU A 394 -10.24 8.68 19.83
CA GLU A 394 -10.02 8.84 21.27
C GLU A 394 -8.54 8.70 21.63
N GLU A 395 -7.85 7.72 21.06
CA GLU A 395 -6.41 7.54 21.28
C GLU A 395 -5.61 8.70 20.69
N PHE A 396 -5.92 9.10 19.46
CA PHE A 396 -5.30 10.26 18.86
C PHE A 396 -5.55 11.54 19.69
N GLY A 397 -6.78 11.76 20.15
CA GLY A 397 -7.19 12.95 20.88
C GLY A 397 -6.60 13.11 22.28
N LYS A 398 -6.00 12.04 22.86
CA LYS A 398 -5.33 12.12 24.18
C LYS A 398 -4.11 13.04 24.18
N ALA A 399 -3.33 13.02 23.08
CA ALA A 399 -2.14 13.86 22.92
C ALA A 399 -1.88 14.14 21.43
N PRO A 400 -2.76 14.87 20.73
CA PRO A 400 -2.77 14.95 19.28
C PRO A 400 -1.45 15.49 18.70
N PHE A 401 -0.84 16.48 19.32
CA PHE A 401 0.42 17.04 18.84
C PHE A 401 1.59 16.05 18.96
N ASP A 402 1.73 15.40 20.11
CA ASP A 402 2.77 14.39 20.34
C ASP A 402 2.55 13.16 19.46
N ASN A 403 1.29 12.75 19.30
CA ASN A 403 0.92 11.64 18.43
C ASN A 403 1.35 11.92 17.00
N LEU A 404 1.02 13.09 16.48
CA LEU A 404 1.36 13.45 15.10
C LEU A 404 2.88 13.66 14.91
N LEU A 405 3.59 14.22 15.91
CA LEU A 405 5.06 14.31 15.88
C LEU A 405 5.71 12.92 15.75
N ALA A 406 5.26 11.98 16.57
CA ALA A 406 5.77 10.61 16.52
C ALA A 406 5.46 9.92 15.19
N THR A 407 4.22 10.05 14.69
CA THR A 407 3.80 9.51 13.39
C THR A 407 4.65 10.07 12.26
N MET A 408 4.88 11.39 12.22
CA MET A 408 5.76 12.00 11.21
C MET A 408 7.20 11.44 11.30
N GLY A 409 7.73 11.30 12.52
CA GLY A 409 9.04 10.67 12.70
C GLY A 409 9.10 9.24 12.18
N LEU A 410 8.09 8.41 12.49
CA LEU A 410 7.97 7.03 12.03
C LEU A 410 7.85 6.92 10.50
N ASN A 411 7.09 7.82 9.88
CA ASN A 411 6.97 7.90 8.44
C ASN A 411 8.32 8.23 7.78
N TYR A 412 8.98 9.30 8.24
CA TYR A 412 10.22 9.77 7.61
C TYR A 412 11.41 8.82 7.81
N ILE A 413 11.50 8.16 8.96
CA ILE A 413 12.55 7.14 9.19
C ILE A 413 12.35 5.91 8.30
N SER A 414 11.10 5.62 7.93
CA SER A 414 10.73 4.49 7.06
C SER A 414 10.81 4.79 5.56
N GLY A 415 11.02 6.05 5.16
CA GLY A 415 11.23 6.40 3.75
C GLY A 415 10.25 7.39 3.14
N VAL A 416 9.23 7.86 3.87
CA VAL A 416 8.35 8.96 3.43
C VAL A 416 9.17 10.22 3.18
N ARG A 417 8.85 10.93 2.10
CA ARG A 417 9.49 12.20 1.75
C ARG A 417 8.49 13.32 1.47
N THR A 418 7.23 12.99 1.33
CA THR A 418 6.14 13.95 1.14
C THR A 418 4.95 13.51 1.98
N THR A 419 4.33 14.47 2.68
CA THR A 419 3.14 14.21 3.50
C THR A 419 1.98 15.01 2.98
N GLN A 420 0.91 14.30 2.63
CA GLN A 420 -0.42 14.85 2.43
C GLN A 420 -1.17 14.72 3.75
N SER A 421 -1.89 15.71 4.19
CA SER A 421 -2.61 15.62 5.47
C SER A 421 -3.95 16.31 5.42
N TYR A 422 -4.90 15.78 6.16
CA TYR A 422 -6.07 16.56 6.48
C TYR A 422 -5.64 17.70 7.42
N ALA A 423 -6.07 18.92 7.08
CA ALA A 423 -5.64 20.13 7.80
C ALA A 423 -6.33 20.22 9.17
N GLU A 424 -5.83 19.52 10.16
CA GLU A 424 -6.27 19.58 11.56
C GLU A 424 -5.90 20.93 12.23
N ALA A 425 -6.05 22.01 11.48
CA ALA A 425 -5.63 23.36 11.87
C ALA A 425 -6.81 24.24 12.25
N ASP A 426 -6.67 24.99 13.35
CA ASP A 426 -7.61 26.03 13.76
C ASP A 426 -7.21 27.38 13.14
N PHE A 427 -7.88 27.79 12.06
CA PHE A 427 -7.65 29.04 11.38
C PHE A 427 -8.31 30.28 12.07
N SER A 428 -8.90 30.12 13.25
CA SER A 428 -9.59 31.21 13.95
C SER A 428 -8.69 32.40 14.28
N ALA A 429 -7.39 32.20 14.42
CA ALA A 429 -6.41 33.24 14.70
C ALA A 429 -5.88 33.96 13.44
N PHE A 430 -6.32 33.57 12.23
CA PHE A 430 -5.85 34.25 11.01
C PHE A 430 -6.73 35.44 10.64
N GLY A 431 -6.08 36.58 10.42
CA GLY A 431 -6.73 37.83 10.00
C GLY A 431 -7.84 38.31 10.95
N ASP A 432 -9.03 38.52 10.40
CA ASP A 432 -10.23 38.92 11.14
C ASP A 432 -11.07 37.75 11.66
N GLY A 433 -10.55 36.55 11.56
CA GLY A 433 -11.23 35.30 11.97
C GLY A 433 -12.29 34.77 10.99
N ARG A 434 -12.29 35.25 9.74
CA ARG A 434 -13.27 34.85 8.71
C ARG A 434 -13.21 33.36 8.38
N PHE A 435 -12.09 32.70 8.63
CA PHE A 435 -11.92 31.23 8.43
C PHE A 435 -12.13 30.43 9.72
N ARG A 436 -12.65 31.03 10.79
CA ARG A 436 -12.88 30.37 12.08
C ARG A 436 -13.70 29.07 11.93
N ASP A 437 -14.75 29.16 11.13
CA ASP A 437 -15.70 28.07 10.91
C ASP A 437 -15.50 27.40 9.55
N PHE A 438 -14.43 27.79 8.84
CA PHE A 438 -14.09 27.14 7.58
C PHE A 438 -13.40 25.80 7.87
N LEU A 439 -14.01 24.73 7.39
CA LEU A 439 -13.51 23.38 7.44
C LEU A 439 -13.65 22.76 6.06
N PRO A 440 -12.64 22.06 5.58
CA PRO A 440 -12.82 21.21 4.42
C PRO A 440 -13.97 20.22 4.64
N ARG A 441 -14.84 20.02 3.64
CA ARG A 441 -16.04 19.20 3.74
C ARG A 441 -15.75 17.75 4.16
N ASN A 442 -14.58 17.23 3.77
CA ASN A 442 -14.13 15.91 4.14
C ASN A 442 -13.86 15.74 5.65
N GLN A 443 -13.65 16.82 6.41
CA GLN A 443 -13.58 16.76 7.88
C GLN A 443 -14.96 16.61 8.51
N ASP A 444 -16.03 17.00 7.80
CA ASP A 444 -17.42 16.82 8.24
C ASP A 444 -17.95 15.39 7.96
N MET A 445 -17.29 14.63 7.12
CA MET A 445 -17.74 13.29 6.70
C MET A 445 -17.97 12.33 7.88
N PHE A 446 -17.21 12.48 8.95
CA PHE A 446 -17.32 11.66 10.16
C PHE A 446 -18.10 12.35 11.29
N GLY A 447 -18.80 13.47 11.00
CA GLY A 447 -19.64 14.19 11.96
C GLY A 447 -18.85 14.83 13.11
N GLN A 448 -17.54 15.02 12.97
CA GLN A 448 -16.70 15.61 14.00
C GLN A 448 -15.81 16.71 13.42
N VAL A 449 -16.06 17.93 13.83
CA VAL A 449 -15.20 19.08 13.57
C VAL A 449 -14.02 19.01 14.54
N ARG A 450 -12.83 18.69 14.03
CA ARG A 450 -11.62 18.57 14.84
C ARG A 450 -10.67 19.73 14.53
N LYS A 451 -10.52 20.61 15.49
CA LYS A 451 -9.55 21.72 15.45
C LYS A 451 -8.49 21.45 16.52
N TYR A 452 -7.47 20.70 16.17
CA TYR A 452 -6.47 20.29 17.16
C TYR A 452 -5.33 21.28 17.32
N PHE A 453 -4.90 21.94 16.24
CA PHE A 453 -3.63 22.65 16.24
C PHE A 453 -3.81 24.14 15.95
N ASP A 454 -3.31 24.95 16.85
CA ASP A 454 -3.21 26.38 16.62
C ASP A 454 -2.08 26.70 15.61
N ARG A 455 -1.99 27.99 15.24
CA ARG A 455 -1.00 28.49 14.29
C ARG A 455 0.44 28.14 14.70
N ALA A 456 0.80 28.25 15.97
CA ALA A 456 2.16 28.04 16.45
C ALA A 456 2.53 26.54 16.36
N GLN A 457 1.62 25.66 16.76
CA GLN A 457 1.77 24.21 16.67
C GLN A 457 1.90 23.74 15.21
N MET A 458 1.03 24.25 14.30
CA MET A 458 1.11 23.90 12.89
C MET A 458 2.40 24.36 12.23
N ARG A 459 2.87 25.58 12.52
CA ARG A 459 4.17 26.06 12.03
C ARG A 459 5.32 25.21 12.54
N GLN A 460 5.27 24.80 13.80
CA GLN A 460 6.29 23.94 14.39
C GLN A 460 6.30 22.55 13.76
N LEU A 461 5.14 21.93 13.56
CA LEU A 461 5.00 20.65 12.92
C LEU A 461 5.48 20.69 11.45
N ASN A 462 5.05 21.69 10.68
CA ASN A 462 5.49 21.90 9.30
C ASN A 462 7.01 22.14 9.20
N ALA A 463 7.59 22.87 10.15
CA ALA A 463 9.04 23.07 10.21
C ALA A 463 9.78 21.78 10.57
N TYR A 464 9.25 20.97 11.51
CA TYR A 464 9.80 19.66 11.87
C TYR A 464 9.83 18.73 10.68
N VAL A 465 8.69 18.56 10.00
CA VAL A 465 8.57 17.76 8.77
C VAL A 465 9.50 18.28 7.68
N GLY A 466 9.50 19.59 7.44
CA GLY A 466 10.34 20.21 6.43
C GLY A 466 11.84 20.02 6.65
N ARG A 467 12.30 20.07 7.91
CA ARG A 467 13.71 19.80 8.25
C ARG A 467 14.09 18.33 8.04
N MET A 468 13.22 17.39 8.40
CA MET A 468 13.45 15.98 8.10
C MET A 468 13.50 15.73 6.59
N GLY A 469 12.54 16.29 5.84
CA GLY A 469 12.52 16.19 4.37
C GLY A 469 13.80 16.75 3.73
N LEU A 470 14.25 17.91 4.17
CA LEU A 470 15.50 18.53 3.69
C LEU A 470 16.74 17.65 3.96
N LEU A 471 16.82 17.07 5.17
CA LEU A 471 17.97 16.25 5.56
C LEU A 471 18.01 14.91 4.81
N LEU A 472 16.87 14.37 4.47
CA LEU A 472 16.72 13.05 3.85
C LEU A 472 16.58 13.10 2.32
N ASP A 473 16.55 14.31 1.73
CA ASP A 473 16.35 14.49 0.30
C ASP A 473 17.44 13.80 -0.53
N GLY A 474 17.01 12.91 -1.43
CA GLY A 474 17.88 12.13 -2.30
C GLY A 474 18.74 11.09 -1.57
N LEU A 475 18.51 10.84 -0.28
CA LEU A 475 19.25 9.84 0.47
C LEU A 475 18.46 8.52 0.58
N GLN A 476 19.17 7.42 0.36
CA GLN A 476 18.61 6.08 0.56
C GLN A 476 19.08 5.48 1.88
N ASN A 477 18.21 4.70 2.49
CA ASN A 477 18.49 3.97 3.71
C ASN A 477 19.54 2.88 3.49
N GLN A 478 20.54 2.83 4.36
CA GLN A 478 21.64 1.86 4.31
C GLN A 478 21.37 0.67 5.21
N CYS A 479 20.86 -0.41 4.64
CA CYS A 479 20.56 -1.66 5.35
C CYS A 479 21.37 -2.83 4.77
N THR A 480 21.92 -3.64 5.67
CA THR A 480 22.60 -4.90 5.32
C THR A 480 21.71 -6.13 5.49
N THR A 481 20.54 -5.94 6.06
CA THR A 481 19.56 -7.00 6.35
C THR A 481 18.31 -6.85 5.49
N VAL A 482 17.87 -7.97 4.95
CA VAL A 482 16.65 -8.08 4.13
C VAL A 482 15.66 -9.03 4.81
N LEU A 483 14.38 -8.66 4.84
CA LEU A 483 13.26 -9.55 5.14
C LEU A 483 12.61 -9.96 3.81
N TYR A 484 12.34 -11.25 3.66
CA TYR A 484 11.67 -11.75 2.47
C TYR A 484 10.18 -11.39 2.45
N PHE A 485 9.74 -10.83 1.33
CA PHE A 485 8.33 -10.51 1.07
C PHE A 485 7.64 -11.73 0.47
N GLY A 486 7.22 -12.64 1.32
CA GLY A 486 6.66 -13.95 0.94
C GLY A 486 5.17 -13.91 0.63
N ILE A 487 4.72 -13.01 -0.26
CA ILE A 487 3.30 -12.84 -0.61
C ILE A 487 2.69 -14.10 -1.23
N GLU A 488 3.50 -14.93 -1.91
CA GLU A 488 3.05 -16.19 -2.50
C GLU A 488 2.49 -17.17 -1.46
N ASP A 489 2.93 -17.09 -0.21
CA ASP A 489 2.39 -17.94 0.87
C ASP A 489 0.96 -17.52 1.25
N VAL A 490 0.67 -16.22 1.19
CA VAL A 490 -0.68 -15.68 1.37
C VAL A 490 -1.55 -15.99 0.17
N GLN A 491 -1.05 -15.76 -1.04
CA GLN A 491 -1.76 -16.09 -2.31
C GLN A 491 -2.16 -17.57 -2.36
N ALA A 492 -1.28 -18.47 -1.95
CA ALA A 492 -1.52 -19.91 -1.94
C ALA A 492 -2.72 -20.31 -1.06
N LYS A 493 -2.87 -19.63 0.08
CA LYS A 493 -3.87 -19.97 1.10
C LYS A 493 -5.15 -19.15 1.04
N TYR A 494 -5.11 -18.01 0.34
CA TYR A 494 -6.29 -17.17 0.22
C TYR A 494 -7.35 -17.82 -0.67
N THR A 495 -8.58 -17.84 -0.18
CA THR A 495 -9.79 -18.20 -0.93
C THR A 495 -10.86 -17.14 -0.70
N PRO A 496 -11.65 -16.77 -1.72
CA PRO A 496 -12.71 -15.80 -1.55
C PRO A 496 -13.75 -16.30 -0.54
N LYS A 497 -14.33 -15.38 0.21
CA LYS A 497 -15.42 -15.62 1.17
C LYS A 497 -16.62 -14.74 0.80
N HIS A 498 -17.79 -15.13 1.27
CA HIS A 498 -19.04 -14.37 1.09
C HIS A 498 -19.21 -13.23 2.11
N ASP A 499 -18.27 -13.12 3.03
CA ASP A 499 -18.16 -12.08 4.05
C ASP A 499 -16.73 -11.52 4.07
N CYS A 500 -16.46 -10.57 4.93
CA CYS A 500 -15.12 -9.99 5.09
C CYS A 500 -14.15 -10.92 5.84
N GLU A 501 -14.58 -12.13 6.21
CA GLU A 501 -13.73 -13.06 6.96
C GLU A 501 -12.54 -13.55 6.12
N VAL A 502 -11.41 -13.66 6.79
CA VAL A 502 -10.19 -14.22 6.24
C VAL A 502 -9.90 -15.54 6.94
N GLY A 503 -9.54 -16.55 6.17
CA GLY A 503 -9.22 -17.87 6.73
C GLY A 503 -8.02 -17.81 7.68
N ALA A 504 -8.09 -18.54 8.81
CA ALA A 504 -7.05 -18.56 9.84
C ALA A 504 -5.64 -18.88 9.30
N GLN A 505 -5.53 -19.73 8.28
CA GLN A 505 -4.24 -20.04 7.64
C GLN A 505 -3.66 -18.81 6.90
N THR A 506 -4.50 -18.05 6.22
CA THR A 506 -4.09 -16.84 5.49
C THR A 506 -3.62 -15.76 6.46
N ILE A 507 -4.39 -15.52 7.54
CA ILE A 507 -3.98 -14.60 8.63
C ILE A 507 -2.67 -15.09 9.27
N GLY A 508 -2.49 -16.39 9.44
CA GLY A 508 -1.28 -16.98 10.01
C GLY A 508 0.00 -16.60 9.25
N CYS A 509 -0.07 -16.49 7.93
CA CYS A 509 1.05 -16.03 7.08
C CYS A 509 1.42 -14.57 7.35
N ASP A 510 0.42 -13.71 7.40
CA ASP A 510 0.58 -12.31 7.76
C ASP A 510 1.22 -12.15 9.14
N LEU A 511 0.67 -12.83 10.13
CA LEU A 511 1.19 -12.80 11.51
C LEU A 511 2.63 -13.31 11.60
N ALA A 512 3.04 -14.28 10.79
CA ALA A 512 4.43 -14.75 10.76
C ALA A 512 5.39 -13.64 10.30
N THR A 513 5.01 -12.91 9.24
CA THR A 513 5.77 -11.75 8.77
C THR A 513 5.82 -10.65 9.82
N LEU A 514 4.67 -10.32 10.44
CA LEU A 514 4.58 -9.28 11.47
C LEU A 514 5.39 -9.61 12.71
N ARG A 515 5.41 -10.88 13.17
CA ARG A 515 6.23 -11.29 14.32
C ARG A 515 7.72 -11.06 14.06
N LEU A 516 8.21 -11.44 12.88
CA LEU A 516 9.60 -11.25 12.50
C LEU A 516 9.96 -9.75 12.40
N LEU A 517 9.12 -8.98 11.73
CA LEU A 517 9.28 -7.54 11.58
C LEU A 517 9.33 -6.82 12.94
N ARG A 518 8.36 -7.10 13.82
CA ARG A 518 8.31 -6.50 15.17
C ARG A 518 9.53 -6.85 15.97
N ALA A 519 9.98 -8.11 15.96
CA ALA A 519 11.19 -8.53 16.66
C ALA A 519 12.42 -7.77 16.16
N MET A 520 12.57 -7.52 14.85
CA MET A 520 13.63 -6.67 14.29
C MET A 520 13.59 -5.26 14.88
N LEU A 521 12.39 -4.65 14.87
CA LEU A 521 12.21 -3.29 15.36
C LEU A 521 12.40 -3.17 16.88
N ASP A 522 12.04 -4.19 17.65
CA ASP A 522 12.23 -4.24 19.12
C ASP A 522 13.70 -4.39 19.50
N GLU A 523 14.54 -4.93 18.62
CA GLU A 523 16.01 -4.91 18.75
C GLU A 523 16.62 -3.58 18.23
N GLY A 524 15.80 -2.61 17.81
CA GLY A 524 16.24 -1.35 17.21
C GLY A 524 16.96 -1.54 15.88
N ARG A 525 16.69 -2.61 15.15
CA ARG A 525 17.31 -2.94 13.86
C ARG A 525 16.44 -2.53 12.71
N ASP A 526 17.06 -1.96 11.69
CA ASP A 526 16.42 -1.64 10.44
C ASP A 526 16.61 -2.74 9.40
N PHE A 527 15.74 -2.78 8.38
CA PHE A 527 15.75 -3.78 7.31
C PHE A 527 15.05 -3.24 6.06
N LEU A 528 15.28 -3.91 4.92
CA LEU A 528 14.52 -3.73 3.67
C LEU A 528 13.70 -4.98 3.40
N PHE A 529 12.52 -4.83 2.80
CA PHE A 529 11.85 -5.97 2.17
C PHE A 529 12.43 -6.26 0.80
N ALA A 530 12.44 -7.55 0.43
CA ALA A 530 12.84 -8.04 -0.89
C ALA A 530 11.95 -9.20 -1.32
N ASP A 531 11.50 -9.17 -2.57
CA ASP A 531 10.80 -10.27 -3.21
C ASP A 531 11.77 -11.23 -3.94
N ALA A 532 11.26 -12.19 -4.69
CA ALA A 532 12.05 -13.16 -5.43
C ALA A 532 12.93 -12.51 -6.53
N GLU A 533 12.44 -11.42 -7.16
CA GLU A 533 13.20 -10.64 -8.14
C GLU A 533 14.40 -9.96 -7.49
N ASP A 534 14.18 -9.31 -6.34
CA ASP A 534 15.24 -8.68 -5.54
C ASP A 534 16.27 -9.70 -5.05
N LEU A 535 15.84 -10.87 -4.57
CA LEU A 535 16.78 -11.94 -4.17
C LEU A 535 17.65 -12.40 -5.33
N THR A 536 17.08 -12.49 -6.54
CA THR A 536 17.83 -12.83 -7.77
C THR A 536 18.85 -11.74 -8.09
N GLU A 537 18.50 -10.47 -7.93
CA GLU A 537 19.45 -9.36 -8.10
C GLU A 537 20.56 -9.39 -7.06
N ILE A 538 20.22 -9.60 -5.78
CA ILE A 538 21.21 -9.73 -4.71
C ILE A 538 22.14 -10.91 -4.99
N ALA A 539 21.64 -12.06 -5.44
CA ALA A 539 22.48 -13.21 -5.79
C ALA A 539 23.47 -12.92 -6.90
N ARG A 540 23.10 -12.04 -7.86
CA ARG A 540 23.95 -11.62 -8.97
C ARG A 540 24.97 -10.54 -8.58
N THR A 541 24.59 -9.59 -7.72
CA THR A 541 25.36 -8.35 -7.44
C THR A 541 25.97 -8.30 -6.02
N GLY A 542 25.46 -9.10 -5.09
CA GLY A 542 25.73 -8.99 -3.65
C GLY A 542 25.05 -7.77 -2.99
N ARG A 543 24.23 -7.00 -3.73
CA ARG A 543 23.75 -5.68 -3.29
C ARG A 543 22.25 -5.49 -3.52
N LEU A 544 21.66 -4.62 -2.68
CA LEU A 544 20.33 -4.10 -2.86
C LEU A 544 20.32 -2.61 -2.47
N GLY A 545 19.76 -1.74 -3.31
CA GLY A 545 19.77 -0.29 -3.06
C GLY A 545 21.18 0.30 -2.90
N GLY A 546 22.19 -0.29 -3.55
CA GLY A 546 23.60 0.14 -3.45
C GLY A 546 24.36 -0.44 -2.25
N GLU A 547 23.68 -1.05 -1.27
CA GLU A 547 24.32 -1.64 -0.07
C GLU A 547 24.57 -3.14 -0.23
N GLU A 548 25.68 -3.61 0.38
CA GLU A 548 26.03 -5.03 0.44
C GLU A 548 25.08 -5.75 1.39
N ILE A 549 24.39 -6.80 0.92
CA ILE A 549 23.49 -7.59 1.76
C ILE A 549 24.25 -8.74 2.41
N ARG A 550 24.14 -8.82 3.74
CA ARG A 550 24.84 -9.80 4.57
C ARG A 550 23.91 -10.79 5.24
N ARG A 551 22.64 -10.42 5.38
CA ARG A 551 21.65 -11.22 6.07
C ARG A 551 20.32 -11.19 5.33
N ILE A 552 19.71 -12.36 5.19
CA ILE A 552 18.37 -12.54 4.65
C ILE A 552 17.58 -13.36 5.67
N LEU A 553 16.48 -12.79 6.13
CA LEU A 553 15.54 -13.41 7.05
C LEU A 553 14.24 -13.70 6.32
N LEU A 554 13.74 -14.91 6.44
CA LEU A 554 12.46 -15.31 5.87
C LEU A 554 11.48 -15.60 7.02
N PRO A 555 10.23 -15.12 6.92
CA PRO A 555 9.18 -15.53 7.86
C PRO A 555 8.86 -17.01 7.70
N GLY A 556 8.09 -17.58 8.61
CA GLY A 556 7.65 -18.98 8.54
C GLY A 556 6.68 -19.21 7.37
N LEU A 557 7.20 -19.67 6.24
CA LEU A 557 6.46 -19.94 5.01
C LEU A 557 6.19 -21.43 4.80
N ASP A 558 5.09 -21.77 4.15
CA ASP A 558 4.85 -23.13 3.62
C ASP A 558 5.22 -23.23 2.14
N VAL A 559 5.13 -22.12 1.43
CA VAL A 559 5.35 -22.02 -0.02
C VAL A 559 6.47 -21.04 -0.32
N ILE A 560 7.30 -21.33 -1.30
CA ILE A 560 8.35 -20.42 -1.77
C ILE A 560 8.49 -20.49 -3.30
N ARG A 561 8.78 -19.36 -3.93
CA ARG A 561 9.05 -19.30 -5.37
C ARG A 561 10.36 -19.99 -5.72
N PRO A 562 10.40 -20.76 -6.85
CA PRO A 562 11.60 -21.48 -7.25
C PRO A 562 12.78 -20.57 -7.53
N GLU A 563 12.56 -19.38 -8.12
CA GLU A 563 13.62 -18.38 -8.35
C GLU A 563 14.18 -17.82 -7.04
N ALA A 564 13.33 -17.58 -6.03
CA ALA A 564 13.78 -17.16 -4.71
C ALA A 564 14.64 -18.23 -4.06
N LEU A 565 14.21 -19.49 -4.08
CA LEU A 565 14.96 -20.61 -3.53
C LEU A 565 16.32 -20.79 -4.22
N ALA A 566 16.36 -20.66 -5.56
CA ALA A 566 17.61 -20.71 -6.32
C ALA A 566 18.57 -19.59 -5.92
N ALA A 567 18.08 -18.35 -5.76
CA ALA A 567 18.84 -17.21 -5.29
C ALA A 567 19.39 -17.41 -3.88
N LEU A 568 18.56 -17.88 -2.93
CA LEU A 568 18.97 -18.17 -1.56
C LEU A 568 20.11 -19.21 -1.49
N ARG A 569 20.06 -20.24 -2.34
CA ARG A 569 21.14 -21.23 -2.46
C ARG A 569 22.46 -20.60 -2.91
N GLN A 570 22.42 -19.71 -3.88
CA GLN A 570 23.60 -18.99 -4.34
C GLN A 570 24.16 -18.06 -3.25
N LEU A 571 23.29 -17.31 -2.59
CA LEU A 571 23.66 -16.37 -1.54
C LEU A 571 24.27 -17.06 -0.32
N LYS A 572 23.72 -18.20 0.11
CA LYS A 572 24.30 -19.02 1.18
C LYS A 572 25.71 -19.53 0.82
N LYS A 573 25.92 -19.97 -0.44
CA LYS A 573 27.24 -20.36 -0.94
C LYS A 573 28.24 -19.20 -0.96
N ALA A 574 27.75 -17.97 -1.19
CA ALA A 574 28.56 -16.76 -1.16
C ALA A 574 28.82 -16.26 0.29
N GLY A 575 28.33 -16.93 1.32
CA GLY A 575 28.57 -16.58 2.72
C GLY A 575 27.56 -15.61 3.32
N VAL A 576 26.46 -15.31 2.61
CA VAL A 576 25.35 -14.52 3.16
C VAL A 576 24.62 -15.38 4.21
N CYS A 577 24.31 -14.79 5.36
CA CYS A 577 23.53 -15.43 6.41
C CYS A 577 22.07 -15.54 5.96
N VAL A 578 21.57 -16.75 5.72
CA VAL A 578 20.18 -17.03 5.32
C VAL A 578 19.51 -17.86 6.41
N LEU A 579 18.45 -17.31 7.00
CA LEU A 579 17.72 -17.94 8.10
C LEU A 579 16.22 -17.91 7.84
N PHE A 580 15.56 -19.00 8.15
CA PHE A 580 14.11 -19.11 8.18
C PHE A 580 13.62 -19.02 9.62
N ALA A 581 12.69 -18.12 9.89
CA ALA A 581 12.05 -18.05 11.19
C ALA A 581 10.95 -19.12 11.30
N GLU A 582 10.98 -19.88 12.40
CA GLU A 582 9.99 -20.89 12.80
C GLU A 582 9.97 -22.17 11.96
N LYS A 583 9.90 -22.10 10.62
CA LYS A 583 9.80 -23.28 9.74
C LYS A 583 10.40 -23.06 8.35
N LEU A 584 10.72 -24.16 7.69
CA LEU A 584 11.14 -24.18 6.28
C LEU A 584 9.92 -24.39 5.36
N PRO A 585 9.88 -23.76 4.18
CA PRO A 585 8.87 -24.05 3.18
C PRO A 585 9.02 -25.48 2.64
N HIS A 586 7.89 -26.10 2.31
CA HIS A 586 7.88 -27.48 1.86
C HIS A 586 7.25 -27.66 0.48
N ILE A 587 6.74 -26.58 -0.13
CA ILE A 587 6.09 -26.61 -1.46
C ILE A 587 6.68 -25.51 -2.36
N ASP A 588 6.97 -25.91 -3.60
CA ASP A 588 7.27 -24.97 -4.70
C ASP A 588 6.01 -24.23 -5.13
N ALA A 589 6.05 -22.90 -5.11
CA ALA A 589 4.90 -22.03 -5.32
C ALA A 589 4.22 -22.17 -6.69
N LEU A 590 4.97 -22.57 -7.73
CA LEU A 590 4.48 -22.59 -9.11
C LEU A 590 4.18 -24.01 -9.61
N SER A 591 4.95 -24.99 -9.17
CA SER A 591 4.80 -26.39 -9.62
C SER A 591 4.04 -27.27 -8.62
N GLY A 592 3.96 -26.89 -7.34
CA GLY A 592 3.39 -27.71 -6.29
C GLY A 592 4.28 -28.90 -5.86
N GLN A 593 5.51 -28.96 -6.35
CA GLN A 593 6.44 -30.03 -5.98
C GLN A 593 6.84 -29.90 -4.50
N GLN A 594 6.91 -31.04 -3.83
CA GLN A 594 7.40 -31.12 -2.45
C GLN A 594 8.91 -30.81 -2.41
N LEU A 595 9.29 -29.96 -1.47
CA LEU A 595 10.67 -29.54 -1.23
C LEU A 595 11.25 -30.24 0.01
N GLN A 596 12.51 -30.64 -0.07
CA GLN A 596 13.26 -31.22 1.04
C GLN A 596 14.44 -30.30 1.37
N LEU A 597 14.24 -29.34 2.29
CA LEU A 597 15.22 -28.29 2.60
C LEU A 597 15.95 -28.52 3.92
N ALA A 598 15.53 -29.50 4.72
CA ALA A 598 16.23 -29.86 5.98
C ALA A 598 17.68 -30.31 5.70
N GLY A 599 18.63 -29.76 6.43
CA GLY A 599 20.07 -29.98 6.20
C GLY A 599 20.70 -29.05 5.15
N GLU A 600 19.90 -28.46 4.27
CA GLU A 600 20.35 -27.40 3.35
C GLU A 600 20.19 -26.02 4.00
N PHE A 601 19.06 -25.77 4.64
CA PHE A 601 18.77 -24.53 5.38
C PHE A 601 18.42 -24.84 6.82
N GLU A 602 18.44 -23.80 7.65
CA GLU A 602 18.14 -23.85 9.07
C GLU A 602 16.89 -23.03 9.37
N ALA A 603 15.97 -23.62 10.13
CA ALA A 603 14.86 -22.89 10.76
C ALA A 603 15.21 -22.66 12.23
N VAL A 604 15.08 -21.41 12.65
CA VAL A 604 15.39 -20.95 14.01
C VAL A 604 14.18 -20.25 14.60
N SER A 605 14.16 -20.02 15.91
CA SER A 605 13.11 -19.16 16.49
C SER A 605 13.24 -17.73 15.97
N VAL A 606 12.13 -16.97 15.99
CA VAL A 606 12.12 -15.53 15.62
C VAL A 606 13.20 -14.78 16.42
N GLN A 607 13.31 -15.06 17.72
CA GLN A 607 14.26 -14.38 18.58
C GLN A 607 15.74 -14.69 18.20
N GLU A 608 16.05 -15.93 17.90
CA GLU A 608 17.38 -16.31 17.40
C GLU A 608 17.70 -15.64 16.07
N ALA A 609 16.74 -15.62 15.14
CA ALA A 609 16.92 -14.99 13.82
C ALA A 609 17.32 -13.52 13.92
N VAL A 610 16.73 -12.77 14.85
CA VAL A 610 17.00 -11.33 15.01
C VAL A 610 18.20 -11.01 15.88
N GLN A 611 18.62 -11.91 16.77
CA GLN A 611 19.74 -11.69 17.70
C GLN A 611 21.12 -11.95 17.10
N ILE A 612 21.22 -12.63 15.95
CA ILE A 612 22.52 -12.90 15.32
C ILE A 612 23.24 -11.56 15.06
N PRO A 613 24.43 -11.35 15.65
CA PRO A 613 25.16 -10.10 15.49
C PRO A 613 25.63 -9.91 14.06
N ASP A 614 25.44 -8.73 13.49
CA ASP A 614 26.29 -8.24 12.40
C ASP A 614 27.43 -7.42 13.04
N ALA A 615 28.58 -8.04 13.17
CA ALA A 615 29.75 -7.43 13.84
C ALA A 615 30.25 -6.16 13.15
N GLN A 616 29.78 -5.87 11.92
CA GLN A 616 30.22 -4.72 11.13
C GLN A 616 29.12 -3.63 11.03
N GLU A 617 27.92 -3.89 11.55
CA GLU A 617 26.83 -2.92 11.56
C GLU A 617 26.97 -1.99 12.76
N ALA A 618 27.31 -0.71 12.51
CA ALA A 618 27.29 0.31 13.54
C ALA A 618 25.83 0.59 13.94
N GLN A 619 25.46 0.28 15.18
CA GLN A 619 24.11 0.41 15.71
C GLN A 619 24.14 1.05 17.09
N PHE A 620 23.31 2.08 17.31
CA PHE A 620 23.04 2.62 18.63
C PHE A 620 22.26 1.61 19.46
N LYS A 621 22.64 1.46 20.73
CA LYS A 621 21.94 0.62 21.70
C LYS A 621 21.19 1.48 22.68
N THR A 622 19.90 1.19 22.89
CA THR A 622 19.10 1.82 23.92
C THR A 622 19.56 1.31 25.29
N LEU A 623 19.97 2.24 26.16
CA LEU A 623 20.43 1.96 27.51
C LEU A 623 19.31 2.08 28.54
N SER A 624 18.41 3.04 28.31
CA SER A 624 17.21 3.25 29.14
C SER A 624 16.11 3.97 28.36
N GLY A 625 14.87 3.85 28.80
CA GLY A 625 13.68 4.40 28.13
C GLY A 625 13.15 3.49 27.02
N PRO A 626 12.17 3.96 26.23
CA PRO A 626 11.64 3.26 25.09
C PRO A 626 12.70 2.92 24.04
N ILE A 627 12.49 1.85 23.29
CA ILE A 627 13.40 1.44 22.20
C ILE A 627 13.45 2.53 21.12
N VAL A 628 14.66 2.98 20.82
CA VAL A 628 14.90 3.98 19.77
C VAL A 628 14.98 3.28 18.42
N ARG A 629 14.14 3.73 17.48
CA ARG A 629 14.24 3.36 16.08
C ARG A 629 15.42 4.09 15.46
N GLN A 630 16.10 3.45 14.53
CA GLN A 630 17.23 4.07 13.86
C GLN A 630 17.27 3.69 12.39
N ALA A 631 17.71 4.65 11.56
CA ALA A 631 18.04 4.41 10.18
C ALA A 631 19.38 5.07 9.87
N ARG A 632 20.17 4.42 9.03
CA ARG A 632 21.49 4.91 8.62
C ARG A 632 21.45 5.37 7.17
N TYR A 633 22.06 6.50 6.88
CA TYR A 633 22.18 7.09 5.57
C TYR A 633 23.63 7.45 5.25
N ARG A 634 23.93 7.56 3.97
CA ARG A 634 25.18 8.15 3.50
C ARG A 634 24.87 9.52 2.91
N THR A 635 25.50 10.55 3.47
CA THR A 635 25.38 11.93 2.94
C THR A 635 26.01 12.05 1.56
N ARG A 636 25.70 13.12 0.82
CA ARG A 636 26.27 13.38 -0.51
C ARG A 636 27.80 13.50 -0.51
N ASP A 637 28.41 13.90 0.62
CA ASP A 637 29.86 13.93 0.86
C ASP A 637 30.38 12.67 1.57
N SER A 638 29.65 11.56 1.44
CA SER A 638 30.02 10.21 1.88
C SER A 638 30.12 9.98 3.40
N LYS A 639 29.68 10.92 4.23
CA LYS A 639 29.64 10.75 5.69
C LYS A 639 28.51 9.83 6.12
N SER A 640 28.69 9.11 7.23
CA SER A 640 27.62 8.36 7.89
C SER A 640 26.70 9.31 8.64
N MET A 641 25.40 9.23 8.39
CA MET A 641 24.36 9.93 9.10
C MET A 641 23.37 8.93 9.72
N PHE A 642 23.07 9.10 11.00
CA PHE A 642 22.04 8.32 11.69
C PHE A 642 20.86 9.21 11.97
N PHE A 643 19.67 8.70 11.70
CA PHE A 643 18.41 9.24 12.20
C PHE A 643 17.99 8.35 13.38
N LEU A 644 17.93 8.92 14.58
CA LEU A 644 17.52 8.26 15.82
C LEU A 644 16.16 8.81 16.21
N LEU A 645 15.15 7.97 16.28
CA LEU A 645 13.77 8.34 16.60
C LEU A 645 13.30 7.59 17.85
N ASN A 646 12.84 8.33 18.82
CA ASN A 646 12.14 7.80 19.99
C ASN A 646 10.63 7.99 19.82
N PRO A 647 9.86 6.98 19.44
CA PRO A 647 8.41 7.10 19.31
C PRO A 647 7.69 7.08 20.68
N GLY A 648 8.38 6.70 21.74
CA GLY A 648 7.81 6.58 23.08
C GLY A 648 7.59 7.93 23.78
N ARG A 649 6.81 7.91 24.85
CA ARG A 649 6.34 9.10 25.55
C ARG A 649 7.27 9.60 26.66
N THR A 650 8.41 8.96 26.84
CA THR A 650 9.50 9.38 27.77
C THR A 650 10.81 9.41 27.02
N GLU A 651 11.77 10.17 27.52
CA GLU A 651 13.11 10.24 26.93
C GLU A 651 13.82 8.87 26.94
N SER A 652 14.65 8.64 25.95
CA SER A 652 15.51 7.47 25.85
C SER A 652 16.97 7.89 25.86
N VAL A 653 17.81 7.03 26.46
CA VAL A 653 19.26 7.19 26.41
C VAL A 653 19.84 6.09 25.53
N VAL A 654 20.67 6.48 24.56
CA VAL A 654 21.33 5.54 23.65
C VAL A 654 22.84 5.76 23.62
N ARG A 655 23.59 4.71 23.22
CA ARG A 655 25.04 4.78 23.00
C ARG A 655 25.40 4.01 21.74
N LEU A 656 26.37 4.50 20.98
CA LEU A 656 27.02 3.75 19.92
C LEU A 656 28.20 2.95 20.53
N PRO A 657 28.09 1.62 20.61
CA PRO A 657 29.17 0.80 21.19
C PRO A 657 30.46 0.91 20.37
N GLY A 658 31.59 0.98 21.05
CA GLY A 658 32.91 1.07 20.41
C GLY A 658 33.20 2.41 19.71
N ALA A 659 32.32 3.41 19.88
CA ALA A 659 32.58 4.74 19.31
C ALA A 659 33.80 5.40 19.94
N ASP A 660 34.63 5.97 19.10
CA ASP A 660 35.78 6.80 19.52
C ASP A 660 35.38 8.27 19.79
N ALA A 661 36.33 9.10 20.15
CA ALA A 661 36.09 10.52 20.48
C ALA A 661 36.05 11.45 19.24
N ARG A 662 35.81 10.89 18.03
CA ARG A 662 35.68 11.76 16.84
C ARG A 662 34.52 12.73 16.96
N ARG A 663 34.59 13.81 16.20
CA ARG A 663 33.55 14.84 16.17
C ARG A 663 32.34 14.35 15.42
N CYS A 664 31.17 14.82 15.82
CA CYS A 664 29.94 14.63 15.08
C CYS A 664 29.09 15.91 15.14
N THR A 665 28.29 16.10 14.11
CA THR A 665 27.27 17.16 14.04
C THR A 665 25.93 16.57 14.44
N VAL A 666 25.27 17.18 15.43
CA VAL A 666 23.91 16.80 15.88
C VAL A 666 22.92 17.84 15.38
N LEU A 667 21.83 17.37 14.77
CA LEU A 667 20.74 18.22 14.31
C LEU A 667 19.44 17.78 14.97
N ASP A 668 18.76 18.72 15.59
CA ASP A 668 17.41 18.52 16.13
C ASP A 668 16.40 19.15 15.14
N PRO A 669 15.65 18.35 14.37
CA PRO A 669 14.70 18.89 13.41
C PRO A 669 13.49 19.57 14.07
N PHE A 670 13.20 19.27 15.34
CA PHE A 670 12.11 19.93 16.07
C PHE A 670 12.47 21.36 16.48
N THR A 671 13.64 21.55 17.09
CA THR A 671 14.09 22.87 17.54
C THR A 671 14.84 23.67 16.47
N GLY A 672 15.34 23.01 15.42
CA GLY A 672 16.23 23.62 14.41
C GLY A 672 17.67 23.81 14.90
N THR A 673 18.05 23.27 16.05
CA THR A 673 19.41 23.45 16.60
C THR A 673 20.42 22.55 15.89
N ILE A 674 21.64 23.08 15.75
CA ILE A 674 22.82 22.36 15.24
C ILE A 674 23.93 22.51 16.27
N THR A 675 24.46 21.39 16.77
CA THR A 675 25.57 21.36 17.73
C THR A 675 26.72 20.49 17.26
N GLN A 676 27.92 20.75 17.75
CA GLN A 676 29.11 19.94 17.55
C GLN A 676 29.44 19.20 18.84
N GLU A 677 29.55 17.87 18.74
CA GLU A 677 29.69 17.01 19.89
C GLU A 677 30.79 15.94 19.66
N ARG A 678 31.04 15.13 20.67
CA ARG A 678 31.88 13.92 20.53
C ARG A 678 31.03 12.66 20.54
N LEU A 679 31.37 11.70 19.68
CA LEU A 679 30.56 10.52 19.40
C LEU A 679 30.54 9.52 20.60
N ASN A 680 31.61 9.45 21.37
CA ASN A 680 31.81 8.48 22.49
C ASN A 680 31.09 8.85 23.78
N ARG A 681 29.82 9.26 23.70
CA ARG A 681 29.00 9.64 24.88
C ARG A 681 27.62 8.97 24.80
N ASP A 682 26.88 9.09 25.89
CA ASP A 682 25.45 8.79 25.91
C ASP A 682 24.65 9.94 25.29
N TRP A 683 23.64 9.58 24.52
CA TRP A 683 22.79 10.50 23.81
C TRP A 683 21.36 10.42 24.35
N THR A 684 20.79 11.55 24.71
CA THR A 684 19.37 11.65 25.03
C THR A 684 18.59 11.87 23.73
N VAL A 685 17.66 10.97 23.42
CA VAL A 685 16.70 11.11 22.35
C VAL A 685 15.35 11.53 22.96
N PRO A 686 14.87 12.75 22.69
CA PRO A 686 13.64 13.24 23.30
C PRO A 686 12.41 12.38 22.99
N ALA A 687 11.40 12.42 23.87
CA ALA A 687 10.13 11.72 23.64
C ALA A 687 9.45 12.18 22.35
N VAL A 688 8.79 11.28 21.65
CA VAL A 688 7.95 11.45 20.42
C VAL A 688 8.65 12.12 19.25
N ARG A 689 9.98 12.22 19.25
CA ARG A 689 10.77 12.90 18.19
C ARG A 689 12.12 12.24 18.00
N GLY A 690 12.84 12.75 17.00
CA GLY A 690 14.16 12.22 16.65
C GLY A 690 15.22 13.30 16.53
N ILE A 691 16.47 12.83 16.47
CA ILE A 691 17.67 13.63 16.20
C ILE A 691 18.46 13.00 15.07
N PHE A 692 19.24 13.80 14.35
CA PHE A 692 20.21 13.32 13.38
C PHE A 692 21.63 13.49 13.91
N ILE A 693 22.48 12.47 13.69
CA ILE A 693 23.90 12.49 14.04
C ILE A 693 24.71 12.23 12.80
N ILE A 694 25.50 13.20 12.35
CA ILE A 694 26.45 13.07 11.24
C ILE A 694 27.84 12.88 11.81
N ILE A 695 28.47 11.77 11.49
CA ILE A 695 29.84 11.47 11.96
C ILE A 695 30.83 12.19 11.06
N GLU A 696 31.69 13.04 11.64
CA GLU A 696 32.82 13.67 10.96
C GLU A 696 33.97 12.67 10.79
N GLU A 697 34.73 12.81 9.73
CA GLU A 697 35.92 11.94 9.47
C GLU A 697 37.02 12.11 10.52
#